data_2baf8e189bf3fe9cdcb0842f0ec31444
#
_entry.id   2baf8e189bf3fe9cdcb0842f0ec31444
#
_cell.length_a   1.000
_cell.length_b   1.000
_cell.length_c   1.000
_cell.angle_alpha   90.00
_cell.angle_beta   90.00
_cell.angle_gamma   90.00
#
_symmetry.space_group_name_H-M   'P 1'
#
loop_
_entity.id
_entity.type
_entity.pdbx_description
1 polymer ?
#
loop_
_entity_poly.entity_id
_entity_poly.type
_entity_poly.pdbx_seq_one_letter_code
_entity_poly.pdbx_strand_id
1 'polypeptide(L)'
;MKKVLLLIASMMLLVAGPAFAQNIRVSGTVTDSNGDPVPGAAVMLQGSTSVGTATLANGSYSLSVPSNGTLVVSSVGYKEASAPVNGRAVINFVLEDDAEVLEQAIAVGYGSAKKISSIVGSVSTVNSETIKNAPSSSALDQLQGQVAGLSVLSYSGIAGDNAVSMTLHGVGSLEASTTPLYVIDGIPSSSTAVMNMNPNDIESVSVLKDASATSIYGSRAANGVVYISTKSGSYNTKASVTYRGQWGVSTLADTSLYESMMSSSELMDFWVRAGIHSQDWIDSTYLSKGYNYDTPWYKYMMDLWNPQYQNDLTIEGGGSKVAYMIAASQYHQKGYTPGNFFDRYTLRSNVQAHPLEWLKTGVNLNLSLSNTQQNPNWGSAANGMSNYTSGGLSFLLIPMYPALDENGKVYEKKFPGQNRITPTYYMENHIDQYDRYGANGNVFVEIEPIRNLKFVSRVGVDGYIRLNNWETMPSYVAANGGTATVGHSSALEYAANITNTVEYTFQITDDHKFSVLAGHEGVENYYTYFSASSSGQTDDRLARVNDGTADSRSVSESYSESRFLSFFGHLDYTLMDRYIFDATIRNDASSRFGKDVRNALFWSLGGMWKLKKENFLKNVRAVNDLNLKVSYGTQGNAGIGNYSHLGLVGSTGKYADANGIHVAQPANSHLTWERQGLFTTALTGRLFNFLDFDLEYYLRKTSSMLLDVPQPYTSGIDEATNNVGSLQNSGIDVTLGFDILRGRDYWMRFNTTFNYNAQKVTELFDGKHTWPMYSYMIAYVVGSPVMFYNPVFAGIDPEDGMPMWYVPGDDPDVLTMDKTTKVFDDEGLTQNTGKKRYAPINGGFSLSGGWKGLSVQADFSYVLGKYLVSNDGYFYGNPANFSTMNTNKAVSDFWTPDHRDAKWPDWSKGAVMQFDTHLLEDASFLRLKNLQIAYSLPKVLLGWQNAVKDLKITFTGRNLLTFTKYTGIDPEINSNLTYGVGGNSKQFLGGIEVKF
;
A
#
# COMPACT_ATOMS: atom_id res chain seq x y z
N MET A 1 -7.22 -34.41 2.10
CA MET A 1 -8.13 -33.35 2.50
C MET A 1 -9.53 -33.79 2.98
N LYS A 2 -10.21 -34.80 2.42
CA LYS A 2 -11.56 -35.22 2.89
C LYS A 2 -11.62 -35.84 4.31
N LYS A 3 -10.51 -36.27 4.93
CA LYS A 3 -10.48 -36.91 6.26
C LYS A 3 -10.26 -35.94 7.44
N VAL A 4 -9.88 -34.70 7.18
CA VAL A 4 -9.64 -33.67 8.23
C VAL A 4 -10.92 -32.89 8.55
N LEU A 5 -11.81 -32.73 7.59
CA LEU A 5 -13.10 -32.05 7.78
C LEU A 5 -14.09 -32.83 8.65
N LEU A 6 -13.96 -34.17 8.73
CA LEU A 6 -14.86 -35.01 9.52
C LEU A 6 -14.48 -35.06 11.01
N LEU A 7 -13.26 -34.73 11.38
CA LEU A 7 -12.81 -34.70 12.78
C LEU A 7 -13.24 -33.42 13.52
N ILE A 8 -13.49 -32.33 12.80
CA ILE A 8 -13.91 -31.06 13.40
C ILE A 8 -15.42 -31.04 13.69
N ALA A 9 -16.19 -31.80 12.96
CA ALA A 9 -17.66 -31.89 13.15
C ALA A 9 -18.08 -32.71 14.37
N SER A 10 -17.24 -33.59 14.90
CA SER A 10 -17.59 -34.48 16.02
C SER A 10 -17.29 -33.92 17.41
N MET A 11 -16.72 -32.72 17.53
CA MET A 11 -16.31 -32.14 18.82
C MET A 11 -17.29 -31.08 19.38
N MET A 12 -18.43 -30.83 18.72
CA MET A 12 -19.37 -29.73 19.06
C MET A 12 -20.64 -30.14 19.84
N LEU A 13 -20.71 -31.29 20.41
CA LEU A 13 -21.93 -31.72 21.12
C LEU A 13 -21.65 -32.22 22.55
N LEU A 14 -21.48 -31.28 23.50
CA LEU A 14 -21.73 -31.54 24.92
C LEU A 14 -21.58 -30.26 25.76
N VAL A 15 -22.67 -29.83 26.34
CA VAL A 15 -22.88 -29.13 27.62
C VAL A 15 -23.94 -28.03 27.53
N ALA A 16 -25.08 -28.25 28.13
CA ALA A 16 -25.97 -27.22 28.67
C ALA A 16 -26.86 -27.79 29.78
N GLY A 17 -26.83 -27.12 30.91
CA GLY A 17 -27.85 -27.30 31.97
C GLY A 17 -28.26 -25.94 32.56
N PRO A 18 -29.53 -25.60 32.76
CA PRO A 18 -29.98 -24.27 33.17
C PRO A 18 -30.25 -24.16 34.69
N ALA A 19 -29.87 -23.02 35.27
CA ALA A 19 -30.29 -22.56 36.58
C ALA A 19 -31.35 -21.45 36.45
N PHE A 20 -32.46 -21.53 37.11
CA PHE A 20 -33.55 -20.53 37.09
C PHE A 20 -33.30 -19.46 38.15
N ALA A 21 -33.28 -18.18 37.75
CA ALA A 21 -33.29 -17.02 38.66
C ALA A 21 -34.70 -16.37 38.68
N GLN A 22 -35.12 -15.89 39.81
CA GLN A 22 -36.44 -15.24 40.02
C GLN A 22 -36.44 -13.82 39.43
N ASN A 23 -37.34 -13.52 38.50
CA ASN A 23 -37.47 -12.22 37.85
C ASN A 23 -38.16 -11.20 38.77
N ILE A 24 -37.64 -9.99 38.85
CA ILE A 24 -38.24 -8.82 39.51
C ILE A 24 -38.49 -7.71 38.48
N ARG A 25 -39.47 -6.86 38.73
CA ARG A 25 -39.78 -5.71 37.92
C ARG A 25 -38.96 -4.52 38.42
N VAL A 26 -38.05 -4.03 37.52
CA VAL A 26 -37.21 -2.85 37.77
C VAL A 26 -37.73 -1.68 36.98
N SER A 27 -37.84 -0.50 37.57
CA SER A 27 -38.21 0.78 36.95
C SER A 27 -37.17 1.84 37.29
N GLY A 28 -37.14 2.93 36.52
CA GLY A 28 -36.24 4.06 36.79
C GLY A 28 -36.32 5.11 35.70
N THR A 29 -35.47 6.13 35.80
CA THR A 29 -35.30 7.17 34.80
C THR A 29 -33.86 7.19 34.27
N VAL A 30 -33.74 7.53 33.00
CA VAL A 30 -32.48 7.77 32.33
C VAL A 30 -32.40 9.26 31.98
N THR A 31 -31.41 9.95 32.50
CA THR A 31 -31.15 11.38 32.26
C THR A 31 -29.72 11.54 31.71
N ASP A 32 -29.47 12.68 31.09
CA ASP A 32 -28.12 13.12 30.75
C ASP A 32 -27.41 13.76 31.96
N SER A 33 -26.14 14.20 31.76
CA SER A 33 -25.35 14.86 32.79
C SER A 33 -25.89 16.23 33.24
N ASN A 34 -26.83 16.82 32.48
CA ASN A 34 -27.51 18.08 32.82
C ASN A 34 -28.82 17.84 33.60
N GLY A 35 -29.25 16.56 33.72
CA GLY A 35 -30.51 16.16 34.34
C GLY A 35 -31.71 16.12 33.40
N ASP A 36 -31.48 16.34 32.08
CA ASP A 36 -32.54 16.25 31.08
C ASP A 36 -32.87 14.80 30.76
N PRO A 37 -34.16 14.43 30.57
CA PRO A 37 -34.52 13.07 30.25
C PRO A 37 -33.97 12.64 28.89
N VAL A 38 -33.49 11.41 28.76
CA VAL A 38 -33.02 10.80 27.51
C VAL A 38 -34.10 9.86 26.95
N PRO A 39 -34.95 10.32 26.02
CA PRO A 39 -36.02 9.49 25.42
C PRO A 39 -35.42 8.46 24.47
N GLY A 40 -35.97 7.26 24.45
CA GLY A 40 -35.59 6.20 23.51
C GLY A 40 -34.26 5.51 23.84
N ALA A 41 -33.63 5.78 24.99
CA ALA A 41 -32.48 5.04 25.44
C ALA A 41 -32.85 3.56 25.63
N ALA A 42 -32.03 2.66 25.08
CA ALA A 42 -32.26 1.22 25.23
C ALA A 42 -31.74 0.76 26.61
N VAL A 43 -32.63 0.25 27.43
CA VAL A 43 -32.35 -0.38 28.73
C VAL A 43 -32.45 -1.88 28.56
N MET A 44 -31.33 -2.59 28.67
CA MET A 44 -31.25 -4.01 28.37
C MET A 44 -30.63 -4.79 29.54
N LEU A 45 -30.98 -6.06 29.66
CA LEU A 45 -30.29 -6.99 30.56
C LEU A 45 -28.94 -7.36 29.90
N GLN A 46 -27.84 -7.18 30.60
CA GLN A 46 -26.51 -7.54 30.12
C GLN A 46 -26.43 -9.00 29.67
N GLY A 47 -25.98 -9.22 28.44
CA GLY A 47 -25.89 -10.55 27.83
C GLY A 47 -27.22 -11.09 27.28
N SER A 48 -28.29 -10.30 27.24
CA SER A 48 -29.57 -10.65 26.63
C SER A 48 -29.94 -9.67 25.53
N THR A 49 -30.26 -10.21 24.36
CA THR A 49 -30.77 -9.42 23.21
C THR A 49 -32.30 -9.34 23.16
N SER A 50 -32.99 -10.11 23.99
CA SER A 50 -34.45 -10.21 23.99
C SER A 50 -35.12 -9.59 25.22
N VAL A 51 -34.37 -9.29 26.29
CA VAL A 51 -34.88 -8.66 27.49
C VAL A 51 -34.40 -7.23 27.55
N GLY A 52 -35.23 -6.30 27.07
CA GLY A 52 -34.92 -4.88 27.05
C GLY A 52 -36.22 -4.05 26.84
N THR A 53 -36.06 -2.74 27.06
CA THR A 53 -37.12 -1.73 26.83
C THR A 53 -36.46 -0.43 26.42
N ALA A 54 -37.21 0.47 25.76
CA ALA A 54 -36.77 1.83 25.49
C ALA A 54 -37.40 2.81 26.51
N THR A 55 -36.68 3.86 26.86
CA THR A 55 -37.20 4.92 27.71
C THR A 55 -38.29 5.72 27.01
N LEU A 56 -39.32 6.13 27.77
CA LEU A 56 -40.39 7.01 27.33
C LEU A 56 -39.92 8.46 27.13
N ALA A 57 -40.75 9.35 26.64
CA ALA A 57 -40.42 10.78 26.41
C ALA A 57 -39.94 11.52 27.65
N ASN A 58 -40.29 11.06 28.83
CA ASN A 58 -39.85 11.62 30.12
C ASN A 58 -38.63 10.85 30.71
N GLY A 59 -37.93 10.00 29.90
CA GLY A 59 -36.81 9.23 30.33
C GLY A 59 -37.14 8.00 31.17
N SER A 60 -38.37 7.73 31.51
CA SER A 60 -38.77 6.60 32.39
C SER A 60 -38.76 5.26 31.63
N TYR A 61 -38.45 4.18 32.36
CA TYR A 61 -38.47 2.80 31.85
C TYR A 61 -38.99 1.82 32.89
N SER A 62 -39.45 0.65 32.46
CA SER A 62 -39.80 -0.48 33.32
C SER A 62 -39.54 -1.79 32.60
N LEU A 63 -38.83 -2.71 33.25
CA LEU A 63 -38.39 -3.97 32.67
C LEU A 63 -38.42 -5.09 33.72
N SER A 64 -38.78 -6.31 33.30
CA SER A 64 -38.72 -7.52 34.20
C SER A 64 -37.42 -8.27 33.93
N VAL A 65 -36.59 -8.42 34.96
CA VAL A 65 -35.22 -9.00 34.85
C VAL A 65 -34.89 -9.87 36.06
N PRO A 66 -33.93 -10.80 35.93
CA PRO A 66 -33.43 -11.58 37.08
C PRO A 66 -32.88 -10.66 38.17
N SER A 67 -33.17 -11.01 39.44
CA SER A 67 -32.74 -10.22 40.60
C SER A 67 -31.24 -10.06 40.75
N ASN A 68 -30.45 -10.95 40.16
CA ASN A 68 -28.98 -10.94 40.14
C ASN A 68 -28.41 -10.43 38.77
N GLY A 69 -29.26 -9.92 37.86
CA GLY A 69 -28.83 -9.43 36.55
C GLY A 69 -28.17 -8.04 36.67
N THR A 70 -27.55 -7.60 35.58
CA THR A 70 -27.03 -6.23 35.39
C THR A 70 -27.82 -5.56 34.27
N LEU A 71 -28.30 -4.35 34.48
CA LEU A 71 -28.89 -3.53 33.44
C LEU A 71 -27.81 -2.71 32.76
N VAL A 72 -27.93 -2.62 31.45
CA VAL A 72 -27.07 -1.79 30.58
C VAL A 72 -27.98 -0.82 29.86
N VAL A 73 -27.59 0.46 29.88
CA VAL A 73 -28.31 1.51 29.18
C VAL A 73 -27.41 2.14 28.13
N SER A 74 -27.91 2.15 26.90
CA SER A 74 -27.24 2.78 25.77
C SER A 74 -28.18 3.72 25.02
N SER A 75 -27.64 4.84 24.55
CA SER A 75 -28.31 5.79 23.67
C SER A 75 -27.31 6.44 22.74
N VAL A 76 -27.72 6.73 21.51
CA VAL A 76 -26.83 7.38 20.52
C VAL A 76 -26.40 8.74 21.07
N GLY A 77 -25.07 8.96 21.14
CA GLY A 77 -24.46 10.18 21.64
C GLY A 77 -24.13 10.15 23.13
N TYR A 78 -24.33 9.03 23.81
CA TYR A 78 -24.04 8.87 25.24
C TYR A 78 -23.21 7.62 25.49
N LYS A 79 -22.38 7.66 26.53
CA LYS A 79 -21.64 6.50 27.02
C LYS A 79 -22.60 5.47 27.58
N GLU A 80 -22.31 4.20 27.33
CA GLU A 80 -23.04 3.11 27.94
C GLU A 80 -22.86 3.13 29.46
N ALA A 81 -23.98 3.07 30.19
CA ALA A 81 -23.99 2.97 31.65
C ALA A 81 -24.55 1.62 32.08
N SER A 82 -23.95 1.02 33.12
CA SER A 82 -24.45 -0.27 33.65
C SER A 82 -24.60 -0.22 35.17
N ALA A 83 -25.57 -0.98 35.66
CA ALA A 83 -25.81 -1.12 37.09
C ALA A 83 -26.33 -2.53 37.43
N PRO A 84 -25.78 -3.21 38.46
CA PRO A 84 -26.31 -4.50 38.89
C PRO A 84 -27.66 -4.31 39.56
N VAL A 85 -28.59 -5.18 39.28
CA VAL A 85 -29.96 -5.14 39.84
C VAL A 85 -29.97 -5.37 41.32
N ASN A 86 -29.27 -6.38 41.80
CA ASN A 86 -29.10 -6.72 43.23
C ASN A 86 -30.42 -6.64 43.99
N GLY A 87 -31.52 -7.11 43.43
CA GLY A 87 -32.86 -7.09 44.06
C GLY A 87 -33.52 -5.69 44.11
N ARG A 88 -32.98 -4.63 43.53
CA ARG A 88 -33.51 -3.27 43.57
C ARG A 88 -34.67 -3.14 42.59
N ALA A 89 -35.81 -2.57 43.06
CA ALA A 89 -36.96 -2.29 42.25
C ALA A 89 -36.87 -0.96 41.44
N VAL A 90 -35.93 -0.05 41.85
CA VAL A 90 -35.74 1.25 41.22
C VAL A 90 -34.23 1.44 40.95
N ILE A 91 -33.89 1.73 39.70
CA ILE A 91 -32.51 2.03 39.26
C ILE A 91 -32.59 3.21 38.28
N ASN A 92 -31.96 4.33 38.64
CA ASN A 92 -31.83 5.48 37.73
C ASN A 92 -30.43 5.49 37.11
N PHE A 93 -30.37 5.96 35.87
CA PHE A 93 -29.10 6.11 35.14
C PHE A 93 -28.91 7.57 34.74
N VAL A 94 -27.66 8.01 34.87
CA VAL A 94 -27.20 9.26 34.27
C VAL A 94 -26.23 8.87 33.16
N LEU A 95 -26.53 9.27 31.95
CA LEU A 95 -25.69 9.03 30.79
C LEU A 95 -24.76 10.24 30.60
N GLU A 96 -23.48 10.00 30.47
CA GLU A 96 -22.50 10.99 30.07
C GLU A 96 -22.47 11.09 28.54
N ASP A 97 -22.27 12.32 28.02
CA ASP A 97 -22.06 12.52 26.58
C ASP A 97 -20.91 11.65 26.07
N ASP A 98 -21.18 10.94 25.01
CA ASP A 98 -20.17 10.10 24.36
C ASP A 98 -19.32 10.95 23.43
N ALA A 99 -18.16 11.35 23.92
CA ALA A 99 -17.08 11.95 23.10
C ALA A 99 -16.23 10.86 22.42
N GLU A 100 -16.84 9.76 21.99
CA GLU A 100 -16.21 8.48 21.63
C GLU A 100 -15.19 8.52 20.48
N VAL A 101 -15.01 9.60 19.77
CA VAL A 101 -13.96 9.72 18.73
C VAL A 101 -12.55 9.93 19.33
N LEU A 102 -12.43 10.28 20.61
CA LEU A 102 -11.17 10.60 21.27
C LEU A 102 -10.70 9.58 22.32
N GLU A 103 -11.46 8.50 22.58
CA GLU A 103 -11.13 7.52 23.63
C GLU A 103 -10.59 6.16 23.14
N GLN A 104 -10.41 5.96 21.84
CA GLN A 104 -9.82 4.73 21.33
C GLN A 104 -8.38 4.61 21.86
N ALA A 105 -8.12 3.55 22.62
CA ALA A 105 -6.78 3.22 23.03
C ALA A 105 -6.06 2.50 21.89
N ILE A 106 -4.92 3.04 21.50
CA ILE A 106 -4.08 2.43 20.46
C ILE A 106 -2.75 1.99 21.07
N ALA A 107 -2.23 0.89 20.57
CA ALA A 107 -0.87 0.48 20.88
C ALA A 107 0.10 1.34 20.08
N VAL A 108 0.98 2.06 20.77
CA VAL A 108 2.07 2.84 20.17
C VAL A 108 3.37 2.35 20.78
N GLY A 109 4.22 1.74 19.96
CA GLY A 109 5.47 1.20 20.43
C GLY A 109 5.32 -0.13 21.22
N TYR A 110 6.22 -0.35 22.15
CA TYR A 110 6.32 -1.59 22.95
C TYR A 110 5.63 -1.49 24.33
N GLY A 111 5.08 -0.34 24.66
CA GLY A 111 4.38 -0.09 25.93
C GLY A 111 2.92 -0.49 25.93
N SER A 112 2.25 -0.19 27.02
CA SER A 112 0.81 -0.37 27.17
C SER A 112 0.04 0.53 26.20
N ALA A 113 -1.13 0.06 25.74
CA ALA A 113 -2.01 0.85 24.87
C ALA A 113 -2.42 2.17 25.57
N LYS A 114 -2.36 3.27 24.83
CA LYS A 114 -2.67 4.63 25.31
C LYS A 114 -3.88 5.19 24.60
N LYS A 115 -4.62 6.04 25.28
CA LYS A 115 -5.67 6.85 24.65
C LYS A 115 -5.05 7.80 23.64
N ILE A 116 -5.65 7.96 22.46
CA ILE A 116 -5.16 8.89 21.43
C ILE A 116 -4.96 10.30 21.99
N SER A 117 -5.89 10.74 22.84
CA SER A 117 -5.83 12.07 23.52
C SER A 117 -4.66 12.25 24.48
N SER A 118 -3.92 11.19 24.81
CA SER A 118 -2.72 11.25 25.68
C SER A 118 -1.42 11.00 24.93
N ILE A 119 -1.45 10.78 23.63
CA ILE A 119 -0.26 10.56 22.81
C ILE A 119 0.26 11.91 22.33
N VAL A 120 1.49 12.23 22.70
CA VAL A 120 2.16 13.46 22.26
C VAL A 120 2.46 13.40 20.78
N GLY A 121 2.95 12.25 20.31
CA GLY A 121 3.33 12.04 18.92
C GLY A 121 2.18 12.20 17.93
N SER A 122 2.53 12.48 16.68
CA SER A 122 1.58 12.55 15.57
C SER A 122 1.23 11.15 15.09
N VAL A 123 -0.03 10.76 15.29
CA VAL A 123 -0.56 9.44 14.93
C VAL A 123 -1.90 9.61 14.23
N SER A 124 -2.01 9.03 13.05
CA SER A 124 -3.27 8.95 12.31
C SER A 124 -3.75 7.50 12.27
N THR A 125 -5.01 7.24 12.64
CA THR A 125 -5.56 5.89 12.72
C THR A 125 -6.71 5.72 11.74
N VAL A 126 -6.67 4.63 10.96
CA VAL A 126 -7.73 4.16 10.07
C VAL A 126 -8.37 2.91 10.68
N ASN A 127 -9.68 2.95 10.88
CA ASN A 127 -10.43 1.89 11.55
C ASN A 127 -10.81 0.76 10.60
N SER A 128 -11.16 -0.40 11.18
CA SER A 128 -11.55 -1.60 10.44
C SER A 128 -12.74 -1.39 9.49
N GLU A 129 -13.69 -0.51 9.84
CA GLU A 129 -14.83 -0.19 8.96
C GLU A 129 -14.39 0.38 7.60
N THR A 130 -13.39 1.25 7.57
CA THR A 130 -12.83 1.79 6.33
C THR A 130 -12.06 0.72 5.56
N ILE A 131 -11.32 -0.15 6.25
CA ILE A 131 -10.45 -1.16 5.64
C ILE A 131 -11.25 -2.34 5.07
N LYS A 132 -12.24 -2.85 5.81
CA LYS A 132 -13.03 -4.04 5.44
C LYS A 132 -14.03 -3.80 4.30
N ASN A 133 -14.36 -2.55 4.04
CA ASN A 133 -15.40 -2.19 3.08
C ASN A 133 -15.01 -2.41 1.63
N ALA A 134 -13.72 -2.62 1.35
CA ALA A 134 -13.24 -2.83 0.00
C ALA A 134 -12.35 -4.09 -0.07
N PRO A 135 -12.85 -5.22 -0.59
CA PRO A 135 -12.03 -6.41 -0.79
C PRO A 135 -10.88 -6.09 -1.74
N SER A 136 -9.69 -6.34 -1.28
CA SER A 136 -8.45 -6.08 -1.99
C SER A 136 -7.47 -7.21 -1.77
N SER A 137 -6.59 -7.42 -2.73
CA SER A 137 -5.41 -8.26 -2.54
C SER A 137 -4.48 -7.71 -1.44
N SER A 138 -4.51 -6.38 -1.21
CA SER A 138 -3.67 -5.72 -0.21
C SER A 138 -4.45 -4.74 0.67
N ALA A 139 -4.25 -4.83 2.00
CA ALA A 139 -4.79 -3.87 2.96
C ALA A 139 -4.15 -2.47 2.82
N LEU A 140 -2.94 -2.38 2.30
CA LEU A 140 -2.19 -1.12 2.16
C LEU A 140 -2.84 -0.17 1.14
N ASP A 141 -3.44 -0.71 0.08
CA ASP A 141 -4.14 0.09 -0.93
C ASP A 141 -5.34 0.86 -0.37
N GLN A 142 -5.91 0.39 0.75
CA GLN A 142 -7.02 1.05 1.44
C GLN A 142 -6.62 2.32 2.19
N LEU A 143 -5.32 2.53 2.41
CA LEU A 143 -4.81 3.72 3.11
C LEU A 143 -4.68 4.93 2.19
N GLN A 144 -4.83 4.75 0.88
CA GLN A 144 -4.68 5.83 -0.10
C GLN A 144 -5.71 6.94 0.14
N GLY A 145 -5.24 8.18 0.35
CA GLY A 145 -6.08 9.33 0.62
C GLY A 145 -6.75 9.35 2.00
N GLN A 146 -6.48 8.35 2.88
CA GLN A 146 -7.06 8.27 4.22
C GLN A 146 -6.19 8.94 5.30
N VAL A 147 -4.89 9.04 5.06
CA VAL A 147 -3.90 9.57 6.01
C VAL A 147 -3.15 10.73 5.39
N ALA A 148 -3.22 11.90 6.00
CA ALA A 148 -2.44 13.06 5.58
C ALA A 148 -0.93 12.80 5.76
N GLY A 149 -0.11 13.21 4.79
CA GLY A 149 1.33 12.97 4.77
C GLY A 149 1.74 11.62 4.18
N LEU A 150 0.81 10.67 4.06
CA LEU A 150 1.06 9.35 3.48
C LEU A 150 0.68 9.33 1.99
N SER A 151 1.67 9.18 1.14
CA SER A 151 1.46 8.92 -0.30
C SER A 151 1.44 7.42 -0.54
N VAL A 152 0.35 6.92 -1.09
CA VAL A 152 0.17 5.52 -1.48
C VAL A 152 -0.15 5.50 -2.96
N LEU A 153 0.64 4.79 -3.75
CA LEU A 153 0.43 4.60 -5.19
C LEU A 153 0.37 3.11 -5.47
N SER A 154 -0.73 2.68 -6.08
CA SER A 154 -0.92 1.32 -6.56
C SER A 154 -0.84 1.34 -8.08
N TYR A 155 0.18 0.69 -8.67
CA TYR A 155 0.52 0.86 -10.08
C TYR A 155 0.34 -0.41 -10.93
N SER A 156 -0.26 -1.45 -10.37
CA SER A 156 -0.54 -2.67 -11.12
C SER A 156 -1.97 -3.15 -10.91
N GLY A 157 -2.64 -3.47 -12.01
CA GLY A 157 -3.93 -4.16 -12.02
C GLY A 157 -3.80 -5.68 -12.21
N ILE A 158 -2.57 -6.21 -12.19
CA ILE A 158 -2.27 -7.64 -12.29
C ILE A 158 -2.67 -8.31 -10.98
N ALA A 159 -3.44 -9.39 -11.07
CA ALA A 159 -3.86 -10.14 -9.88
C ALA A 159 -2.64 -10.70 -9.13
N GLY A 160 -2.57 -10.47 -7.82
CA GLY A 160 -1.46 -10.91 -6.98
C GLY A 160 -0.18 -10.10 -7.11
N ASP A 161 -0.13 -9.12 -8.01
CA ASP A 161 0.95 -8.12 -8.01
C ASP A 161 0.64 -7.06 -6.97
N ASN A 162 1.48 -7.00 -5.96
CA ASN A 162 1.32 -6.10 -4.82
C ASN A 162 2.17 -4.84 -4.97
N ALA A 163 2.21 -4.29 -6.17
CA ALA A 163 2.96 -3.09 -6.50
C ALA A 163 2.34 -1.84 -5.84
N VAL A 164 2.38 -1.80 -4.52
CA VAL A 164 1.99 -0.65 -3.71
C VAL A 164 3.24 0.04 -3.21
N SER A 165 3.48 1.25 -3.70
CA SER A 165 4.52 2.15 -3.18
C SER A 165 3.94 3.05 -2.11
N MET A 166 4.64 3.15 -1.00
CA MET A 166 4.21 3.95 0.14
C MET A 166 5.38 4.83 0.64
N THR A 167 5.12 6.12 0.74
CA THR A 167 6.07 7.08 1.31
C THR A 167 5.37 8.03 2.27
N LEU A 168 6.03 8.36 3.38
CA LEU A 168 5.53 9.30 4.38
C LEU A 168 6.37 10.58 4.34
N HIS A 169 5.72 11.74 4.28
CA HIS A 169 6.36 13.07 4.23
C HIS A 169 7.40 13.19 3.09
N GLY A 170 7.06 12.63 1.91
CA GLY A 170 7.93 12.58 0.74
C GLY A 170 9.05 11.54 0.84
N VAL A 171 9.93 11.51 -0.15
CA VAL A 171 11.07 10.60 -0.21
C VAL A 171 12.13 11.01 0.81
N GLY A 172 12.53 10.10 1.70
CA GLY A 172 13.45 10.37 2.80
C GLY A 172 14.93 10.16 2.47
N SER A 173 15.24 9.40 1.43
CA SER A 173 16.57 9.14 0.91
C SER A 173 16.53 9.07 -0.61
N LEU A 174 17.66 9.26 -1.30
CA LEU A 174 17.73 9.19 -2.76
C LEU A 174 17.91 7.73 -3.25
N GLU A 175 18.69 6.91 -2.55
CA GLU A 175 18.98 5.52 -2.97
C GLU A 175 18.70 4.48 -1.88
N ALA A 176 18.77 4.85 -0.59
CA ALA A 176 18.39 3.94 0.48
C ALA A 176 16.85 3.77 0.56
N SER A 177 16.40 2.77 1.32
CA SER A 177 14.96 2.47 1.47
C SER A 177 14.15 3.68 1.93
N THR A 178 13.01 3.92 1.28
CA THR A 178 12.04 4.98 1.60
C THR A 178 10.73 4.43 2.14
N THR A 179 10.62 3.10 2.27
CA THR A 179 9.42 2.41 2.72
C THR A 179 9.26 2.54 4.24
N PRO A 180 8.07 2.83 4.77
CA PRO A 180 7.78 2.80 6.19
C PRO A 180 8.01 1.40 6.80
N LEU A 181 8.33 1.36 8.09
CA LEU A 181 8.37 0.11 8.84
C LEU A 181 6.95 -0.40 9.08
N TYR A 182 6.67 -1.64 8.73
CA TYR A 182 5.43 -2.31 9.11
C TYR A 182 5.59 -3.02 10.45
N VAL A 183 4.58 -2.90 11.31
CA VAL A 183 4.53 -3.58 12.61
C VAL A 183 3.16 -4.24 12.75
N ILE A 184 3.11 -5.56 12.88
CA ILE A 184 1.86 -6.32 13.07
C ILE A 184 1.83 -6.84 14.51
N ASP A 185 0.85 -6.42 15.31
CA ASP A 185 0.67 -6.82 16.71
C ASP A 185 1.96 -6.71 17.56
N GLY A 186 2.76 -5.64 17.28
CA GLY A 186 4.00 -5.35 17.97
C GLY A 186 5.24 -6.06 17.41
N ILE A 187 5.14 -6.73 16.26
CA ILE A 187 6.25 -7.39 15.57
C ILE A 187 6.61 -6.62 14.30
N PRO A 188 7.86 -6.15 14.15
CA PRO A 188 8.37 -5.67 12.87
C PRO A 188 8.23 -6.75 11.81
N SER A 189 7.57 -6.42 10.72
CA SER A 189 7.17 -7.36 9.68
C SER A 189 7.49 -6.83 8.29
N SER A 190 7.58 -7.72 7.32
CA SER A 190 7.77 -7.37 5.91
C SER A 190 6.49 -6.80 5.27
N SER A 191 6.63 -6.04 4.19
CA SER A 191 5.50 -5.66 3.34
C SER A 191 4.75 -6.89 2.81
N THR A 192 5.47 -7.97 2.53
CA THR A 192 4.92 -9.26 2.10
C THR A 192 3.96 -9.86 3.14
N ALA A 193 4.26 -9.77 4.44
CA ALA A 193 3.36 -10.24 5.50
C ALA A 193 2.05 -9.46 5.50
N VAL A 194 2.12 -8.13 5.35
CA VAL A 194 0.92 -7.28 5.28
C VAL A 194 0.08 -7.60 4.05
N MET A 195 0.72 -7.81 2.90
CA MET A 195 0.04 -8.13 1.64
C MET A 195 -0.64 -9.51 1.67
N ASN A 196 -0.04 -10.47 2.35
CA ASN A 196 -0.62 -11.81 2.52
C ASN A 196 -1.66 -11.91 3.63
N MET A 197 -1.93 -10.81 4.33
CA MET A 197 -2.93 -10.73 5.39
C MET A 197 -4.33 -10.53 4.82
N ASN A 198 -5.34 -11.11 5.45
CA ASN A 198 -6.73 -10.77 5.13
C ASN A 198 -7.06 -9.38 5.70
N PRO A 199 -7.46 -8.39 4.86
CA PRO A 199 -7.85 -7.07 5.36
C PRO A 199 -8.98 -7.11 6.40
N ASN A 200 -9.85 -8.11 6.35
CA ASN A 200 -10.96 -8.29 7.30
C ASN A 200 -10.51 -8.69 8.71
N ASP A 201 -9.27 -9.16 8.89
CA ASP A 201 -8.69 -9.48 10.20
C ASP A 201 -8.09 -8.26 10.92
N ILE A 202 -8.02 -7.11 10.24
CA ILE A 202 -7.45 -5.88 10.77
C ILE A 202 -8.49 -5.14 11.61
N GLU A 203 -8.12 -4.74 12.83
CA GLU A 203 -8.91 -3.88 13.70
C GLU A 203 -8.64 -2.41 13.41
N SER A 204 -7.36 -2.04 13.27
CA SER A 204 -6.96 -0.68 12.93
C SER A 204 -5.57 -0.65 12.32
N VAL A 205 -5.32 0.40 11.53
CA VAL A 205 -3.98 0.76 11.05
C VAL A 205 -3.66 2.15 11.56
N SER A 206 -2.58 2.26 12.35
CA SER A 206 -2.08 3.52 12.88
C SER A 206 -0.78 3.89 12.18
N VAL A 207 -0.72 5.07 11.60
CA VAL A 207 0.48 5.60 10.95
C VAL A 207 1.14 6.58 11.91
N LEU A 208 2.35 6.24 12.36
CA LEU A 208 3.19 7.05 13.24
C LEU A 208 4.06 7.93 12.37
N LYS A 209 3.91 9.26 12.50
CA LYS A 209 4.45 10.22 11.52
C LYS A 209 5.64 11.03 12.03
N ASP A 210 5.76 11.23 13.34
CA ASP A 210 6.76 12.10 13.95
C ASP A 210 7.80 11.37 14.79
N ALA A 211 8.82 12.08 15.23
CA ALA A 211 9.93 11.51 15.99
C ALA A 211 9.50 10.96 17.35
N SER A 212 8.55 11.59 18.05
CA SER A 212 8.05 11.13 19.33
C SER A 212 7.41 9.76 19.25
N ALA A 213 6.57 9.53 18.25
CA ALA A 213 5.89 8.25 18.03
C ALA A 213 6.81 7.16 17.46
N THR A 214 7.83 7.51 16.67
CA THR A 214 8.64 6.55 15.89
C THR A 214 9.99 6.21 16.49
N SER A 215 10.60 7.08 17.34
CA SER A 215 11.95 6.86 17.87
C SER A 215 12.12 5.61 18.71
N ILE A 216 11.04 5.09 19.30
CA ILE A 216 11.08 3.81 20.02
C ILE A 216 11.38 2.61 19.10
N TYR A 217 11.10 2.73 17.78
CA TYR A 217 11.47 1.75 16.76
C TYR A 217 12.85 2.01 16.13
N GLY A 218 13.47 3.15 16.47
CA GLY A 218 14.85 3.49 16.15
C GLY A 218 15.15 3.62 14.67
N SER A 219 16.26 3.03 14.28
CA SER A 219 16.84 3.14 12.93
C SER A 219 16.01 2.53 11.79
N ARG A 220 14.99 1.77 12.10
CA ARG A 220 14.10 1.18 11.08
C ARG A 220 12.89 2.05 10.79
N ALA A 221 12.69 3.10 11.57
CA ALA A 221 11.49 3.94 11.51
C ALA A 221 11.71 5.33 10.90
N ALA A 222 12.84 5.55 10.25
CA ALA A 222 13.17 6.83 9.60
C ALA A 222 12.13 7.30 8.57
N ASN A 223 11.44 6.36 7.93
CA ASN A 223 10.38 6.62 6.96
C ASN A 223 8.97 6.51 7.56
N GLY A 224 8.86 6.55 8.92
CA GLY A 224 7.60 6.35 9.62
C GLY A 224 7.31 4.88 9.93
N VAL A 225 6.20 4.66 10.63
CA VAL A 225 5.74 3.31 11.03
C VAL A 225 4.28 3.15 10.69
N VAL A 226 3.94 2.04 10.05
CA VAL A 226 2.57 1.58 9.81
C VAL A 226 2.29 0.44 10.79
N TYR A 227 1.61 0.78 11.88
CA TYR A 227 1.27 -0.18 12.94
C TYR A 227 -0.11 -0.78 12.68
N ILE A 228 -0.17 -2.09 12.50
CA ILE A 228 -1.36 -2.87 12.20
C ILE A 228 -1.76 -3.63 13.45
N SER A 229 -2.91 -3.29 14.02
CA SER A 229 -3.54 -4.05 15.08
C SER A 229 -4.56 -4.98 14.49
N THR A 230 -4.53 -6.25 14.90
CA THR A 230 -5.49 -7.24 14.41
C THR A 230 -6.59 -7.49 15.42
N LYS A 231 -7.73 -7.95 14.92
CA LYS A 231 -8.89 -8.29 15.76
C LYS A 231 -8.54 -9.36 16.78
N SER A 232 -9.09 -9.24 17.96
CA SER A 232 -8.95 -10.20 19.07
C SER A 232 -10.28 -10.53 19.71
N GLY A 233 -10.37 -11.64 20.39
CA GLY A 233 -11.54 -11.99 21.20
C GLY A 233 -11.66 -11.10 22.42
N SER A 234 -12.86 -11.04 22.98
CA SER A 234 -13.16 -10.28 24.19
C SER A 234 -13.52 -11.21 25.35
N TYR A 235 -12.99 -10.91 26.54
CA TYR A 235 -13.33 -11.68 27.75
C TYR A 235 -14.81 -11.53 28.11
N ASN A 236 -15.37 -12.55 28.76
CA ASN A 236 -16.76 -12.59 29.21
C ASN A 236 -17.80 -12.36 28.08
N THR A 237 -17.44 -12.70 26.84
CA THR A 237 -18.28 -12.53 25.65
C THR A 237 -18.70 -13.88 25.12
N LYS A 238 -20.01 -14.05 24.83
CA LYS A 238 -20.50 -15.27 24.20
C LYS A 238 -19.86 -15.44 22.82
N ALA A 239 -19.59 -16.68 22.44
CA ALA A 239 -19.12 -16.99 21.11
C ALA A 239 -20.06 -16.45 20.05
N SER A 240 -19.51 -15.83 19.03
CA SER A 240 -20.23 -15.40 17.83
C SER A 240 -19.49 -15.90 16.58
N VAL A 241 -20.26 -16.27 15.58
CA VAL A 241 -19.79 -16.70 14.28
C VAL A 241 -20.21 -15.67 13.24
N THR A 242 -19.27 -15.15 12.50
CA THR A 242 -19.54 -14.21 11.42
C THR A 242 -19.06 -14.84 10.10
N TYR A 243 -19.98 -14.94 9.14
CA TYR A 243 -19.64 -15.27 7.75
C TYR A 243 -19.77 -14.02 6.89
N ARG A 244 -18.79 -13.77 6.05
CA ARG A 244 -18.81 -12.72 5.05
C ARG A 244 -18.41 -13.30 3.70
N GLY A 245 -19.26 -13.12 2.72
CA GLY A 245 -19.00 -13.50 1.33
C GLY A 245 -19.12 -12.28 0.43
N GLN A 246 -18.20 -12.13 -0.51
CA GLN A 246 -18.20 -11.08 -1.53
C GLN A 246 -17.86 -11.70 -2.88
N TRP A 247 -18.64 -11.38 -3.90
CA TRP A 247 -18.46 -11.92 -5.26
C TRP A 247 -18.66 -10.82 -6.28
N GLY A 248 -17.90 -10.85 -7.33
CA GLY A 248 -18.02 -9.85 -8.37
C GLY A 248 -17.07 -10.06 -9.52
N VAL A 249 -16.84 -8.98 -10.23
CA VAL A 249 -16.02 -8.96 -11.43
C VAL A 249 -15.07 -7.78 -11.43
N SER A 250 -13.91 -7.96 -12.06
CA SER A 250 -12.95 -6.89 -12.33
C SER A 250 -12.74 -6.72 -13.83
N THR A 251 -12.43 -5.49 -14.25
CA THR A 251 -12.09 -5.14 -15.63
C THR A 251 -11.02 -4.06 -15.63
N LEU A 252 -10.37 -3.83 -16.77
CA LEU A 252 -9.42 -2.72 -16.92
C LEU A 252 -10.12 -1.38 -16.62
N ALA A 253 -9.46 -0.49 -15.88
CA ALA A 253 -10.07 0.77 -15.45
C ALA A 253 -10.30 1.74 -16.61
N ASP A 254 -9.39 1.77 -17.59
CA ASP A 254 -9.46 2.66 -18.75
C ASP A 254 -9.03 1.92 -20.01
N THR A 255 -9.81 2.06 -21.07
CA THR A 255 -9.54 1.50 -22.41
C THR A 255 -9.25 2.59 -23.44
N SER A 256 -9.24 3.86 -23.05
CA SER A 256 -9.16 5.00 -23.95
C SER A 256 -7.91 5.00 -24.85
N LEU A 257 -6.75 4.62 -24.30
CA LEU A 257 -5.54 4.47 -25.09
C LEU A 257 -5.71 3.45 -26.22
N TYR A 258 -6.30 2.30 -25.93
CA TYR A 258 -6.52 1.23 -26.92
C TYR A 258 -7.53 1.64 -28.00
N GLU A 259 -8.54 2.43 -27.61
CA GLU A 259 -9.59 2.94 -28.50
C GLU A 259 -9.12 4.14 -29.35
N SER A 260 -8.05 4.80 -28.91
CA SER A 260 -7.42 5.91 -29.66
C SER A 260 -6.50 5.45 -30.77
N MET A 261 -6.22 4.13 -30.89
CA MET A 261 -5.41 3.60 -31.98
C MET A 261 -6.18 3.60 -33.29
N MET A 262 -5.46 3.70 -34.42
CA MET A 262 -6.09 3.72 -35.75
C MET A 262 -6.75 2.39 -36.08
N SER A 263 -7.91 2.46 -36.71
CA SER A 263 -8.51 1.35 -37.42
C SER A 263 -7.70 1.01 -38.67
N SER A 264 -7.99 -0.11 -39.31
CA SER A 264 -7.30 -0.55 -40.55
C SER A 264 -7.39 0.48 -41.66
N SER A 265 -8.58 1.05 -41.88
CA SER A 265 -8.80 2.07 -42.91
C SER A 265 -8.10 3.38 -42.59
N GLU A 266 -8.16 3.82 -41.33
CA GLU A 266 -7.47 5.03 -40.87
C GLU A 266 -5.95 4.88 -40.99
N LEU A 267 -5.40 3.72 -40.66
CA LEU A 267 -3.97 3.45 -40.72
C LEU A 267 -3.45 3.41 -42.16
N MET A 268 -4.17 2.75 -43.07
CA MET A 268 -3.81 2.71 -44.47
C MET A 268 -3.87 4.10 -45.14
N ASP A 269 -4.94 4.87 -44.90
CA ASP A 269 -5.07 6.24 -45.38
C ASP A 269 -3.96 7.13 -44.80
N PHE A 270 -3.68 7.00 -43.54
CA PHE A 270 -2.61 7.74 -42.87
C PHE A 270 -1.23 7.45 -43.51
N TRP A 271 -0.89 6.17 -43.70
CA TRP A 271 0.40 5.80 -44.31
C TRP A 271 0.61 6.41 -45.68
N VAL A 272 -0.45 6.41 -46.52
CA VAL A 272 -0.38 7.01 -47.88
C VAL A 272 -0.23 8.53 -47.77
N ARG A 273 -1.05 9.20 -46.95
CA ARG A 273 -1.00 10.67 -46.79
C ARG A 273 0.32 11.13 -46.18
N ALA A 274 0.85 10.37 -45.24
CA ALA A 274 2.10 10.66 -44.56
C ALA A 274 3.36 10.23 -45.34
N GLY A 275 3.20 9.61 -46.49
CA GLY A 275 4.31 9.16 -47.33
C GLY A 275 5.14 7.99 -46.74
N ILE A 276 4.60 7.31 -45.72
CA ILE A 276 5.29 6.20 -45.02
C ILE A 276 5.28 4.94 -45.88
N HIS A 277 4.12 4.59 -46.43
CA HIS A 277 3.94 3.46 -47.39
C HIS A 277 3.08 3.93 -48.55
N SER A 278 3.40 3.38 -49.73
CA SER A 278 2.55 3.55 -50.94
C SER A 278 1.34 2.63 -50.95
N GLN A 279 0.30 2.94 -51.69
CA GLN A 279 -0.85 2.07 -51.86
C GLN A 279 -0.43 0.70 -52.43
N ASP A 280 0.49 0.65 -53.38
CA ASP A 280 1.00 -0.59 -53.97
C ASP A 280 1.70 -1.46 -52.93
N TRP A 281 2.41 -0.84 -52.00
CA TRP A 281 3.04 -1.58 -50.90
C TRP A 281 1.98 -2.18 -49.95
N ILE A 282 0.95 -1.41 -49.60
CA ILE A 282 -0.17 -1.88 -48.75
C ILE A 282 -0.88 -3.04 -49.44
N ASP A 283 -1.20 -2.91 -50.73
CA ASP A 283 -1.89 -3.93 -51.51
C ASP A 283 -1.07 -5.24 -51.58
N SER A 284 0.23 -5.13 -51.84
CA SER A 284 1.12 -6.30 -51.96
C SER A 284 1.43 -6.95 -50.59
N THR A 285 1.48 -6.15 -49.54
CA THR A 285 1.85 -6.64 -48.20
C THR A 285 0.66 -7.25 -47.47
N TYR A 286 -0.51 -6.62 -47.55
CA TYR A 286 -1.69 -6.98 -46.77
C TYR A 286 -2.89 -7.43 -47.65
N LEU A 287 -3.44 -6.57 -48.50
CA LEU A 287 -4.74 -6.79 -49.13
C LEU A 287 -4.75 -7.96 -50.10
N SER A 288 -3.71 -8.10 -50.92
CA SER A 288 -3.59 -9.26 -51.84
C SER A 288 -3.45 -10.61 -51.14
N LYS A 289 -3.06 -10.60 -49.85
CA LYS A 289 -2.93 -11.77 -49.00
C LYS A 289 -4.19 -12.04 -48.17
N GLY A 290 -5.24 -11.23 -48.34
CA GLY A 290 -6.48 -11.34 -47.59
C GLY A 290 -6.45 -10.75 -46.19
N TYR A 291 -5.42 -9.94 -45.86
CA TYR A 291 -5.33 -9.24 -44.56
C TYR A 291 -6.06 -7.89 -44.65
N ASN A 292 -7.37 -7.91 -44.55
CA ASN A 292 -8.26 -6.75 -44.63
C ASN A 292 -9.22 -6.68 -43.41
N TYR A 293 -8.79 -7.20 -42.27
CA TYR A 293 -9.54 -7.15 -41.02
C TYR A 293 -9.47 -5.77 -40.41
N ASP A 294 -10.25 -5.53 -39.36
CA ASP A 294 -10.15 -4.38 -38.47
C ASP A 294 -10.24 -4.88 -37.02
N THR A 295 -9.10 -5.38 -36.55
CA THR A 295 -9.01 -6.11 -35.28
C THR A 295 -8.69 -5.17 -34.11
N PRO A 296 -9.62 -4.94 -33.18
CA PRO A 296 -9.33 -4.24 -31.92
C PRO A 296 -8.63 -5.22 -30.96
N TRP A 297 -7.31 -5.33 -31.10
CA TRP A 297 -6.49 -6.34 -30.44
C TRP A 297 -6.70 -6.48 -28.95
N TYR A 298 -6.88 -5.35 -28.20
CA TYR A 298 -7.07 -5.40 -26.76
C TYR A 298 -8.26 -6.26 -26.33
N LYS A 299 -9.33 -6.39 -27.17
CA LYS A 299 -10.49 -7.22 -26.87
C LYS A 299 -10.21 -8.72 -26.97
N TYR A 300 -9.13 -9.09 -27.64
CA TYR A 300 -8.73 -10.49 -27.85
C TYR A 300 -7.50 -10.87 -27.02
N MET A 301 -6.69 -9.87 -26.70
CA MET A 301 -5.45 -10.04 -25.94
C MET A 301 -5.64 -9.86 -24.43
N MET A 302 -6.82 -9.41 -23.99
CA MET A 302 -7.14 -9.16 -22.58
C MET A 302 -8.43 -9.85 -22.19
N ASP A 303 -8.46 -10.37 -20.98
CA ASP A 303 -9.67 -10.82 -20.30
C ASP A 303 -10.36 -9.61 -19.67
N LEU A 304 -11.40 -9.05 -20.33
CA LEU A 304 -11.99 -7.78 -19.91
C LEU A 304 -12.94 -7.91 -18.71
N TRP A 305 -13.50 -9.11 -18.44
CA TRP A 305 -14.40 -9.33 -17.30
C TRP A 305 -13.99 -10.57 -16.53
N ASN A 306 -13.42 -10.37 -15.35
CA ASN A 306 -12.76 -11.42 -14.61
C ASN A 306 -13.41 -11.65 -13.26
N PRO A 307 -13.64 -12.91 -12.86
CA PRO A 307 -14.22 -13.21 -11.55
C PRO A 307 -13.28 -12.84 -10.41
N GLN A 308 -13.89 -12.34 -9.34
CA GLN A 308 -13.24 -12.09 -8.06
C GLN A 308 -14.19 -12.49 -6.94
N TYR A 309 -13.69 -13.21 -5.94
CA TYR A 309 -14.49 -13.52 -4.76
C TYR A 309 -13.66 -13.67 -3.51
N GLN A 310 -14.30 -13.41 -2.37
CA GLN A 310 -13.74 -13.60 -1.04
C GLN A 310 -14.78 -14.23 -0.12
N ASN A 311 -14.36 -15.20 0.68
CA ASN A 311 -15.17 -15.84 1.70
C ASN A 311 -14.41 -15.83 3.01
N ASP A 312 -15.00 -15.30 4.07
CA ASP A 312 -14.42 -15.19 5.39
C ASP A 312 -15.34 -15.83 6.42
N LEU A 313 -14.76 -16.61 7.33
CA LEU A 313 -15.43 -17.16 8.50
C LEU A 313 -14.65 -16.77 9.74
N THR A 314 -15.27 -16.02 10.65
CA THR A 314 -14.67 -15.59 11.92
C THR A 314 -15.45 -16.14 13.08
N ILE A 315 -14.76 -16.70 14.05
CA ILE A 315 -15.27 -17.17 15.33
C ILE A 315 -14.56 -16.40 16.42
N GLU A 316 -15.32 -15.68 17.24
CA GLU A 316 -14.76 -14.87 18.33
C GLU A 316 -15.55 -15.07 19.62
N GLY A 317 -14.89 -14.93 20.76
CA GLY A 317 -15.54 -15.06 22.07
C GLY A 317 -14.53 -15.14 23.21
N GLY A 318 -15.03 -15.40 24.40
CA GLY A 318 -14.18 -15.64 25.56
C GLY A 318 -14.93 -15.82 26.86
N GLY A 319 -14.31 -16.61 27.75
CA GLY A 319 -14.71 -16.74 29.15
C GLY A 319 -14.02 -15.70 30.04
N SER A 320 -14.05 -15.90 31.34
CA SER A 320 -13.41 -14.99 32.30
C SER A 320 -11.88 -14.98 32.23
N LYS A 321 -11.27 -16.06 31.75
CA LYS A 321 -9.81 -16.23 31.75
C LYS A 321 -9.18 -16.36 30.34
N VAL A 322 -9.97 -16.60 29.31
CA VAL A 322 -9.49 -16.79 27.95
C VAL A 322 -10.36 -16.02 26.99
N ALA A 323 -9.74 -15.28 26.08
CA ALA A 323 -10.38 -14.65 24.94
C ALA A 323 -9.73 -15.18 23.66
N TYR A 324 -10.54 -15.41 22.61
CA TYR A 324 -10.08 -16.00 21.37
C TYR A 324 -10.80 -15.41 20.17
N MET A 325 -10.06 -15.33 19.06
CA MET A 325 -10.56 -15.09 17.72
C MET A 325 -9.84 -16.05 16.75
N ILE A 326 -10.62 -16.74 15.92
CA ILE A 326 -10.13 -17.62 14.86
C ILE A 326 -10.84 -17.22 13.60
N ALA A 327 -10.08 -16.95 12.54
CA ALA A 327 -10.62 -16.57 11.25
C ALA A 327 -9.98 -17.42 10.14
N ALA A 328 -10.79 -17.83 9.17
CA ALA A 328 -10.35 -18.51 7.96
C ALA A 328 -10.88 -17.73 6.76
N SER A 329 -10.04 -17.53 5.75
CA SER A 329 -10.39 -16.78 4.55
C SER A 329 -9.90 -17.46 3.29
N GLN A 330 -10.70 -17.31 2.23
CA GLN A 330 -10.36 -17.64 0.86
C GLN A 330 -10.56 -16.38 0.01
N TYR A 331 -9.57 -16.02 -0.80
CA TYR A 331 -9.64 -14.95 -1.79
C TYR A 331 -9.20 -15.48 -3.14
N HIS A 332 -9.94 -15.13 -4.20
CA HIS A 332 -9.61 -15.41 -5.58
C HIS A 332 -9.79 -14.16 -6.43
N GLN A 333 -8.84 -13.90 -7.31
CA GLN A 333 -8.91 -12.87 -8.32
C GLN A 333 -8.27 -13.35 -9.61
N LYS A 334 -9.01 -13.30 -10.71
CA LYS A 334 -8.44 -13.39 -12.05
C LYS A 334 -8.10 -12.00 -12.56
N GLY A 335 -6.93 -11.82 -13.16
CA GLY A 335 -6.50 -10.56 -13.76
C GLY A 335 -7.00 -10.40 -15.20
N TYR A 336 -6.93 -9.19 -15.74
CA TYR A 336 -7.24 -8.94 -17.16
C TYR A 336 -6.11 -9.42 -18.09
N THR A 337 -4.93 -9.68 -17.58
CA THR A 337 -3.84 -10.30 -18.31
C THR A 337 -4.15 -11.79 -18.51
N PRO A 338 -4.09 -12.34 -19.74
CA PRO A 338 -4.41 -13.74 -19.98
C PRO A 338 -3.63 -14.68 -19.07
N GLY A 339 -4.32 -15.64 -18.46
CA GLY A 339 -3.75 -16.63 -17.56
C GLY A 339 -3.34 -16.12 -16.18
N ASN A 340 -3.41 -14.82 -15.92
CA ASN A 340 -3.07 -14.27 -14.60
C ASN A 340 -4.18 -14.55 -13.58
N PHE A 341 -3.80 -15.11 -12.46
CA PHE A 341 -4.68 -15.25 -11.29
C PHE A 341 -3.91 -15.19 -9.98
N PHE A 342 -4.65 -14.95 -8.92
CA PHE A 342 -4.16 -14.95 -7.54
C PHE A 342 -5.16 -15.62 -6.63
N ASP A 343 -4.70 -16.65 -5.95
CA ASP A 343 -5.43 -17.33 -4.86
C ASP A 343 -4.72 -17.12 -3.54
N ARG A 344 -5.48 -16.81 -2.49
CA ARG A 344 -4.96 -16.71 -1.12
C ARG A 344 -5.89 -17.39 -0.14
N TYR A 345 -5.32 -18.22 0.71
CA TYR A 345 -5.98 -18.84 1.86
C TYR A 345 -5.27 -18.40 3.12
N THR A 346 -6.03 -17.91 4.11
CA THR A 346 -5.45 -17.51 5.39
C THR A 346 -6.15 -18.20 6.55
N LEU A 347 -5.38 -18.51 7.59
CA LEU A 347 -5.88 -18.93 8.88
C LEU A 347 -5.24 -18.07 9.96
N ARG A 348 -6.08 -17.31 10.66
CA ARG A 348 -5.65 -16.48 11.78
C ARG A 348 -6.16 -17.02 13.09
N SER A 349 -5.31 -16.96 14.13
CA SER A 349 -5.67 -17.34 15.50
C SER A 349 -5.05 -16.36 16.48
N ASN A 350 -5.88 -15.61 17.20
CA ASN A 350 -5.49 -14.73 18.30
C ASN A 350 -6.12 -15.22 19.58
N VAL A 351 -5.29 -15.74 20.49
CA VAL A 351 -5.71 -16.27 21.77
C VAL A 351 -4.96 -15.57 22.88
N GLN A 352 -5.69 -15.07 23.87
CA GLN A 352 -5.13 -14.45 25.07
C GLN A 352 -5.71 -15.12 26.30
N ALA A 353 -4.87 -15.33 27.31
CA ALA A 353 -5.27 -15.95 28.56
C ALA A 353 -4.71 -15.19 29.77
N HIS A 354 -5.52 -15.10 30.84
CA HIS A 354 -5.14 -14.66 32.17
C HIS A 354 -5.27 -15.85 33.13
N PRO A 355 -4.33 -16.80 33.12
CA PRO A 355 -4.39 -17.95 34.00
C PRO A 355 -4.34 -17.55 35.48
N LEU A 356 -3.58 -16.49 35.79
CA LEU A 356 -3.45 -15.87 37.11
C LEU A 356 -3.63 -14.36 36.97
N GLU A 357 -3.99 -13.64 38.06
CA GLU A 357 -4.21 -12.20 38.04
C GLU A 357 -2.98 -11.39 37.62
N TRP A 358 -1.79 -11.91 37.97
CA TRP A 358 -0.50 -11.28 37.65
C TRP A 358 0.15 -11.82 36.36
N LEU A 359 -0.48 -12.78 35.67
CA LEU A 359 0.08 -13.43 34.48
C LEU A 359 -0.92 -13.35 33.32
N LYS A 360 -0.50 -12.71 32.25
CA LYS A 360 -1.17 -12.74 30.95
C LYS A 360 -0.25 -13.38 29.92
N THR A 361 -0.79 -14.21 29.07
CA THR A 361 -0.06 -14.79 27.93
C THR A 361 -0.94 -14.80 26.70
N GLY A 362 -0.34 -14.85 25.53
CA GLY A 362 -1.10 -14.94 24.29
C GLY A 362 -0.27 -15.39 23.10
N VAL A 363 -1.00 -15.81 22.08
CA VAL A 363 -0.49 -16.22 20.77
C VAL A 363 -1.28 -15.49 19.71
N ASN A 364 -0.58 -14.78 18.84
CA ASN A 364 -1.11 -14.22 17.61
C ASN A 364 -0.43 -14.97 16.46
N LEU A 365 -1.18 -15.61 15.60
CA LEU A 365 -0.67 -16.42 14.49
C LEU A 365 -1.48 -16.14 13.24
N ASN A 366 -0.81 -15.88 12.14
CA ASN A 366 -1.37 -15.82 10.80
C ASN A 366 -0.60 -16.78 9.90
N LEU A 367 -1.29 -17.75 9.34
CA LEU A 367 -0.77 -18.64 8.31
C LEU A 367 -1.39 -18.24 6.97
N SER A 368 -0.60 -18.20 5.93
CA SER A 368 -1.06 -17.88 4.57
C SER A 368 -0.50 -18.85 3.55
N LEU A 369 -1.33 -19.22 2.61
CA LEU A 369 -0.96 -19.93 1.40
C LEU A 369 -1.45 -19.07 0.24
N SER A 370 -0.56 -18.68 -0.67
CA SER A 370 -0.95 -18.03 -1.91
C SER A 370 -0.36 -18.75 -3.11
N ASN A 371 -1.16 -18.84 -4.16
CA ASN A 371 -0.75 -19.30 -5.48
C ASN A 371 -0.95 -18.15 -6.47
N THR A 372 0.07 -17.84 -7.23
CA THR A 372 0.05 -16.75 -8.20
C THR A 372 0.59 -17.27 -9.52
N GLN A 373 -0.13 -17.00 -10.60
CA GLN A 373 0.36 -17.19 -11.95
C GLN A 373 0.40 -15.84 -12.65
N GLN A 374 1.53 -15.53 -13.25
CA GLN A 374 1.76 -14.29 -13.99
C GLN A 374 2.13 -14.59 -15.43
N ASN A 375 1.86 -13.65 -16.32
CA ASN A 375 2.37 -13.69 -17.67
C ASN A 375 3.73 -12.96 -17.71
N PRO A 376 4.85 -13.66 -17.87
CA PRO A 376 6.18 -13.05 -17.80
C PRO A 376 6.46 -12.05 -18.94
N ASN A 377 5.68 -12.09 -20.01
CA ASN A 377 5.79 -11.17 -21.15
C ASN A 377 4.82 -9.99 -21.09
N TRP A 378 4.02 -9.89 -20.04
CA TRP A 378 3.08 -8.80 -19.86
C TRP A 378 3.67 -7.71 -18.97
N GLY A 379 4.29 -6.70 -19.57
CA GLY A 379 4.71 -5.49 -18.90
C GLY A 379 5.62 -5.69 -17.69
N SER A 380 6.90 -5.92 -17.93
CA SER A 380 7.90 -5.84 -16.89
C SER A 380 8.47 -4.43 -16.81
N ALA A 381 8.27 -3.74 -15.69
CA ALA A 381 8.89 -2.44 -15.41
C ALA A 381 10.45 -2.48 -15.42
N ALA A 382 11.04 -3.68 -15.46
CA ALA A 382 12.49 -3.86 -15.32
C ALA A 382 13.29 -3.74 -16.62
N ASN A 383 12.67 -3.72 -17.79
CA ASN A 383 13.40 -3.96 -19.05
C ASN A 383 13.43 -2.80 -20.06
N GLY A 384 13.27 -1.56 -19.62
CA GLY A 384 13.57 -0.37 -20.43
C GLY A 384 12.91 -0.34 -21.83
N MET A 385 13.35 0.56 -22.67
CA MET A 385 12.84 0.83 -24.03
C MET A 385 12.87 -0.33 -25.03
N SER A 386 13.43 -1.48 -24.69
CA SER A 386 13.64 -2.59 -25.64
C SER A 386 12.54 -3.65 -25.66
N ASN A 387 11.50 -3.55 -24.83
CA ASN A 387 10.54 -4.65 -24.67
C ASN A 387 9.33 -4.51 -25.60
N TYR A 388 9.58 -4.58 -26.92
CA TYR A 388 8.53 -4.65 -27.96
C TYR A 388 7.68 -5.93 -27.88
N THR A 389 8.04 -6.87 -27.05
CA THR A 389 7.37 -8.17 -26.92
C THR A 389 6.36 -8.20 -25.78
N SER A 390 6.19 -7.09 -25.04
CA SER A 390 5.22 -7.01 -23.98
C SER A 390 3.78 -7.08 -24.50
N GLY A 391 2.96 -7.95 -23.93
CA GLY A 391 1.51 -7.98 -24.23
C GLY A 391 0.81 -6.67 -23.86
N GLY A 392 1.36 -5.88 -22.95
CA GLY A 392 0.90 -4.52 -22.65
C GLY A 392 0.99 -3.56 -23.84
N LEU A 393 1.87 -3.85 -24.80
CA LEU A 393 2.01 -3.12 -26.07
C LEU A 393 1.16 -3.69 -27.20
N SER A 394 0.18 -4.53 -26.90
CA SER A 394 -0.72 -5.15 -27.91
C SER A 394 -1.48 -4.14 -28.76
N PHE A 395 -1.63 -2.91 -28.29
CA PHE A 395 -2.22 -1.81 -29.07
C PHE A 395 -1.39 -1.41 -30.32
N LEU A 396 -0.11 -1.75 -30.34
CA LEU A 396 0.77 -1.52 -31.51
C LEU A 396 0.63 -2.58 -32.60
N LEU A 397 -0.15 -3.63 -32.38
CA LEU A 397 -0.40 -4.65 -33.39
C LEU A 397 -1.19 -4.06 -34.57
N ILE A 398 -0.78 -4.45 -35.79
CA ILE A 398 -1.45 -4.03 -37.04
C ILE A 398 -2.89 -4.56 -37.02
N PRO A 399 -3.90 -3.69 -37.18
CA PRO A 399 -5.30 -4.12 -37.11
C PRO A 399 -5.78 -4.92 -38.32
N MET A 400 -5.06 -4.89 -39.45
CA MET A 400 -5.42 -5.65 -40.67
C MET A 400 -5.32 -7.15 -40.53
N TYR A 401 -4.66 -7.69 -39.51
CA TYR A 401 -4.58 -9.13 -39.30
C TYR A 401 -5.81 -9.68 -38.56
N PRO A 402 -6.21 -10.95 -38.82
CA PRO A 402 -7.31 -11.60 -38.12
C PRO A 402 -6.94 -11.88 -36.66
N ALA A 403 -7.88 -11.65 -35.73
CA ALA A 403 -7.68 -12.02 -34.33
C ALA A 403 -7.75 -13.52 -34.07
N LEU A 404 -8.56 -14.22 -34.87
CA LEU A 404 -8.86 -15.65 -34.70
C LEU A 404 -8.37 -16.46 -35.91
N ASP A 405 -7.90 -17.68 -35.64
CA ASP A 405 -7.56 -18.66 -36.67
C ASP A 405 -8.83 -19.31 -37.25
N GLU A 406 -8.65 -20.26 -38.19
CA GLU A 406 -9.72 -21.01 -38.85
C GLU A 406 -10.57 -21.84 -37.85
N ASN A 407 -10.05 -22.11 -36.65
CA ASN A 407 -10.71 -22.87 -35.59
C ASN A 407 -11.41 -21.97 -34.56
N GLY A 408 -11.35 -20.65 -34.74
CA GLY A 408 -11.89 -19.67 -33.82
C GLY A 408 -11.05 -19.45 -32.56
N LYS A 409 -9.81 -19.92 -32.55
CA LYS A 409 -8.83 -19.58 -31.49
C LYS A 409 -8.12 -18.28 -31.82
N VAL A 410 -7.71 -17.52 -30.81
CA VAL A 410 -6.85 -16.36 -31.02
C VAL A 410 -5.57 -16.79 -31.74
N TYR A 411 -5.14 -16.01 -32.68
CA TYR A 411 -4.05 -16.39 -33.62
C TYR A 411 -2.72 -16.58 -32.86
N GLU A 412 -2.12 -17.76 -32.95
CA GLU A 412 -0.95 -18.16 -32.16
C GLU A 412 0.39 -18.05 -32.89
N LYS A 413 0.42 -17.55 -34.11
CA LYS A 413 1.64 -17.48 -34.91
C LYS A 413 2.00 -16.05 -35.23
N LYS A 414 3.29 -15.79 -35.41
CA LYS A 414 3.74 -14.50 -35.95
C LYS A 414 3.12 -14.26 -37.31
N PHE A 415 2.60 -13.04 -37.49
CA PHE A 415 2.18 -12.61 -38.81
C PHE A 415 3.40 -12.32 -39.70
N PRO A 416 3.31 -12.64 -41.02
CA PRO A 416 4.39 -12.29 -41.92
C PRO A 416 4.70 -10.81 -41.90
N GLY A 417 5.98 -10.46 -41.74
CA GLY A 417 6.43 -9.07 -41.63
C GLY A 417 6.39 -8.43 -40.25
N GLN A 418 5.79 -9.06 -39.23
CA GLN A 418 5.86 -8.60 -37.85
C GLN A 418 6.93 -9.36 -37.07
N ASN A 419 8.04 -8.70 -36.81
CA ASN A 419 9.16 -9.35 -36.14
C ASN A 419 9.20 -9.19 -34.61
N ARG A 420 8.38 -8.32 -34.00
CA ARG A 420 8.57 -7.90 -32.60
C ARG A 420 7.34 -8.08 -31.72
N ILE A 421 6.11 -7.94 -32.22
CA ILE A 421 4.89 -8.11 -31.45
C ILE A 421 4.11 -9.28 -32.08
N THR A 422 3.79 -10.25 -31.25
CA THR A 422 2.97 -11.40 -31.67
C THR A 422 1.70 -11.42 -30.83
N PRO A 423 0.54 -11.80 -31.42
CA PRO A 423 -0.71 -11.86 -30.65
C PRO A 423 -0.72 -12.96 -29.59
N THR A 424 0.32 -13.77 -29.52
CA THR A 424 0.35 -14.98 -28.69
C THR A 424 1.17 -14.85 -27.45
N TYR A 425 0.50 -14.53 -26.39
CA TYR A 425 1.03 -14.69 -25.04
C TYR A 425 0.18 -15.71 -24.30
N TYR A 426 0.18 -16.96 -24.78
CA TYR A 426 -0.59 -18.00 -24.11
C TYR A 426 0.16 -18.55 -22.91
N MET A 427 -0.49 -18.46 -21.78
CA MET A 427 -0.03 -18.96 -20.50
C MET A 427 0.06 -20.49 -20.47
N GLU A 428 -0.65 -21.19 -21.32
CA GLU A 428 -0.54 -22.64 -21.43
C GLU A 428 0.87 -23.11 -21.83
N ASN A 429 1.57 -22.27 -22.62
CA ASN A 429 2.87 -22.59 -23.20
C ASN A 429 4.02 -21.70 -22.67
N HIS A 430 3.68 -20.77 -21.78
CA HIS A 430 4.63 -19.85 -21.17
C HIS A 430 4.16 -19.49 -19.76
N ILE A 431 4.66 -20.21 -18.76
CA ILE A 431 4.18 -20.21 -17.39
C ILE A 431 5.22 -19.54 -16.48
N ASP A 432 4.76 -18.66 -15.60
CA ASP A 432 5.48 -18.19 -14.42
C ASP A 432 4.53 -18.27 -13.23
N GLN A 433 4.67 -19.35 -12.46
CA GLN A 433 3.80 -19.65 -11.33
C GLN A 433 4.60 -19.81 -10.06
N TYR A 434 4.14 -19.20 -8.99
CA TYR A 434 4.73 -19.39 -7.69
C TYR A 434 3.72 -19.61 -6.57
N ASP A 435 4.09 -20.55 -5.70
CA ASP A 435 3.42 -20.82 -4.45
C ASP A 435 4.19 -20.16 -3.31
N ARG A 436 3.47 -19.51 -2.41
CA ARG A 436 4.06 -18.92 -1.21
C ARG A 436 3.36 -19.45 0.04
N TYR A 437 4.13 -19.97 0.96
CA TYR A 437 3.72 -20.46 2.28
C TYR A 437 4.24 -19.50 3.32
N GLY A 438 3.36 -18.66 3.89
CA GLY A 438 3.73 -17.60 4.83
C GLY A 438 3.29 -17.94 6.26
N ALA A 439 4.10 -17.52 7.22
CA ALA A 439 3.77 -17.52 8.63
C ALA A 439 4.23 -16.22 9.28
N ASN A 440 3.29 -15.51 9.93
CA ASN A 440 3.56 -14.33 10.73
C ASN A 440 2.88 -14.48 12.09
N GLY A 441 3.60 -14.22 13.17
CA GLY A 441 2.98 -14.29 14.48
C GLY A 441 3.93 -14.13 15.64
N ASN A 442 3.35 -14.09 16.84
CA ASN A 442 4.11 -13.96 18.06
C ASN A 442 3.48 -14.73 19.22
N VAL A 443 4.33 -15.07 20.17
CA VAL A 443 3.96 -15.52 21.50
C VAL A 443 4.46 -14.48 22.50
N PHE A 444 3.63 -14.11 23.45
CA PHE A 444 4.03 -13.18 24.49
C PHE A 444 3.62 -13.66 25.89
N VAL A 445 4.42 -13.25 26.86
CA VAL A 445 4.16 -13.43 28.28
C VAL A 445 4.28 -12.06 28.95
N GLU A 446 3.25 -11.64 29.66
CA GLU A 446 3.20 -10.42 30.48
C GLU A 446 3.05 -10.82 31.94
N ILE A 447 3.93 -10.32 32.80
CA ILE A 447 3.96 -10.58 34.23
C ILE A 447 3.83 -9.22 34.94
N GLU A 448 2.81 -9.10 35.79
CA GLU A 448 2.58 -7.92 36.65
C GLU A 448 2.74 -8.31 38.12
N PRO A 449 3.98 -8.44 38.63
CA PRO A 449 4.26 -8.94 39.98
C PRO A 449 3.76 -8.04 41.10
N ILE A 450 3.73 -6.73 40.82
CA ILE A 450 3.10 -5.69 41.63
C ILE A 450 2.32 -4.76 40.71
N ARG A 451 1.29 -4.13 41.24
CA ARG A 451 0.40 -3.27 40.46
C ARG A 451 1.18 -2.22 39.68
N ASN A 452 0.88 -2.11 38.37
CA ASN A 452 1.47 -1.18 37.42
C ASN A 452 2.96 -1.42 37.08
N LEU A 453 3.60 -2.49 37.54
CA LEU A 453 4.92 -2.92 37.08
C LEU A 453 4.76 -4.12 36.19
N LYS A 454 5.00 -3.96 34.89
CA LYS A 454 4.81 -4.98 33.87
C LYS A 454 6.13 -5.37 33.25
N PHE A 455 6.34 -6.69 33.15
CA PHE A 455 7.38 -7.31 32.33
C PHE A 455 6.73 -7.97 31.16
N VAL A 456 7.13 -7.66 29.94
CA VAL A 456 6.64 -8.29 28.72
C VAL A 456 7.80 -8.90 27.96
N SER A 457 7.72 -10.21 27.70
CA SER A 457 8.60 -10.91 26.78
C SER A 457 7.78 -11.35 25.57
N ARG A 458 8.23 -10.98 24.38
CA ARG A 458 7.60 -11.34 23.12
C ARG A 458 8.61 -11.93 22.17
N VAL A 459 8.29 -13.07 21.60
CA VAL A 459 9.05 -13.72 20.53
C VAL A 459 8.16 -13.79 19.31
N GLY A 460 8.65 -13.28 18.17
CA GLY A 460 7.91 -13.25 16.94
C GLY A 460 8.71 -13.76 15.76
N VAL A 461 7.99 -14.22 14.76
CA VAL A 461 8.53 -14.63 13.47
C VAL A 461 7.65 -14.07 12.37
N ASP A 462 8.27 -13.52 11.33
CA ASP A 462 7.66 -13.19 10.04
C ASP A 462 8.48 -13.88 8.95
N GLY A 463 7.87 -14.74 8.13
CA GLY A 463 8.61 -15.39 7.07
C GLY A 463 7.74 -16.15 6.08
N TYR A 464 8.37 -16.57 4.99
CA TYR A 464 7.72 -17.38 3.97
C TYR A 464 8.71 -18.30 3.24
N ILE A 465 8.18 -19.37 2.68
CA ILE A 465 8.81 -20.17 1.64
C ILE A 465 8.12 -19.85 0.33
N ARG A 466 8.88 -19.53 -0.72
CA ARG A 466 8.39 -19.36 -2.09
C ARG A 466 8.95 -20.45 -2.99
N LEU A 467 8.10 -21.13 -3.70
CA LEU A 467 8.44 -22.09 -4.76
C LEU A 467 7.99 -21.47 -6.07
N ASN A 468 8.90 -21.34 -7.02
CA ASN A 468 8.62 -20.77 -8.35
C ASN A 468 8.94 -21.76 -9.44
N ASN A 469 8.03 -21.84 -10.44
CA ASN A 469 8.20 -22.63 -11.65
C ASN A 469 8.01 -21.69 -12.85
N TRP A 470 8.98 -21.66 -13.76
CA TRP A 470 8.84 -20.93 -15.02
C TRP A 470 9.17 -21.83 -16.19
N GLU A 471 8.35 -21.76 -17.22
CA GLU A 471 8.42 -22.64 -18.37
C GLU A 471 8.09 -21.88 -19.65
N THR A 472 8.93 -22.05 -20.68
CA THR A 472 8.65 -21.68 -22.06
C THR A 472 8.64 -22.95 -22.87
N MET A 473 7.47 -23.41 -23.29
CA MET A 473 7.30 -24.72 -23.92
C MET A 473 7.89 -24.77 -25.33
N PRO A 474 8.39 -25.92 -25.78
CA PRO A 474 8.83 -26.15 -27.16
C PRO A 474 7.80 -25.79 -28.24
N SER A 475 6.52 -26.10 -28.03
CA SER A 475 5.43 -25.72 -28.94
C SER A 475 5.29 -24.20 -29.08
N TYR A 476 5.45 -23.46 -28.01
CA TYR A 476 5.47 -21.99 -28.06
C TYR A 476 6.65 -21.47 -28.88
N VAL A 477 7.83 -22.01 -28.67
CA VAL A 477 9.06 -21.65 -29.39
C VAL A 477 8.96 -21.99 -30.88
N ALA A 478 8.41 -23.13 -31.21
CA ALA A 478 8.17 -23.53 -32.60
C ALA A 478 7.26 -22.54 -33.35
N ALA A 479 6.28 -21.96 -32.67
CA ALA A 479 5.36 -20.98 -33.21
C ALA A 479 5.94 -19.56 -33.24
N ASN A 480 6.72 -19.16 -32.23
CA ASN A 480 7.08 -17.78 -32.00
C ASN A 480 8.59 -17.50 -32.05
N GLY A 481 9.41 -18.54 -32.13
CA GLY A 481 10.87 -18.45 -32.05
C GLY A 481 11.38 -18.29 -30.61
N GLY A 482 12.67 -18.32 -30.44
CA GLY A 482 13.35 -18.31 -29.14
C GLY A 482 13.91 -19.65 -28.74
N THR A 483 14.02 -19.93 -27.46
CA THR A 483 14.55 -21.18 -26.90
C THR A 483 13.62 -21.67 -25.80
N ALA A 484 13.18 -22.92 -25.86
CA ALA A 484 12.43 -23.53 -24.78
C ALA A 484 13.27 -23.52 -23.50
N THR A 485 12.67 -23.21 -22.39
CA THR A 485 13.37 -23.05 -21.10
C THR A 485 12.47 -23.56 -19.99
N VAL A 486 13.03 -24.31 -19.06
CA VAL A 486 12.37 -24.77 -17.85
C VAL A 486 13.26 -24.45 -16.65
N GLY A 487 12.66 -23.91 -15.60
CA GLY A 487 13.37 -23.62 -14.36
C GLY A 487 12.48 -23.71 -13.14
N HIS A 488 13.13 -24.00 -12.02
CA HIS A 488 12.53 -24.03 -10.70
C HIS A 488 13.39 -23.26 -9.73
N SER A 489 12.76 -22.57 -8.80
CA SER A 489 13.47 -21.96 -7.67
C SER A 489 12.75 -22.14 -6.35
N SER A 490 13.51 -22.09 -5.28
CA SER A 490 13.00 -22.00 -3.92
C SER A 490 13.68 -20.85 -3.18
N ALA A 491 12.91 -20.09 -2.41
CA ALA A 491 13.41 -19.06 -1.52
C ALA A 491 12.80 -19.25 -0.14
N LEU A 492 13.63 -19.16 0.89
CA LEU A 492 13.21 -19.06 2.29
C LEU A 492 13.65 -17.68 2.81
N GLU A 493 12.69 -16.92 3.31
CA GLU A 493 12.94 -15.64 3.99
C GLU A 493 12.26 -15.64 5.35
N TYR A 494 13.00 -15.24 6.39
CA TYR A 494 12.38 -14.99 7.68
C TYR A 494 13.06 -13.86 8.44
N ALA A 495 12.27 -13.18 9.28
CA ALA A 495 12.70 -12.29 10.34
C ALA A 495 12.25 -12.87 11.68
N ALA A 496 13.19 -13.23 12.54
CA ALA A 496 12.91 -13.63 13.91
C ALA A 496 13.24 -12.45 14.83
N ASN A 497 12.35 -12.15 15.78
CA ASN A 497 12.60 -11.11 16.74
C ASN A 497 12.29 -11.55 18.17
N ILE A 498 13.02 -10.96 19.11
CA ILE A 498 12.76 -11.06 20.55
C ILE A 498 12.76 -9.67 21.15
N THR A 499 11.71 -9.34 21.89
CA THR A 499 11.59 -8.05 22.58
C THR A 499 11.26 -8.31 24.04
N ASN A 500 12.02 -7.70 24.93
CA ASN A 500 11.77 -7.74 26.38
C ASN A 500 11.66 -6.32 26.91
N THR A 501 10.58 -6.03 27.62
CA THR A 501 10.32 -4.69 28.19
C THR A 501 9.94 -4.78 29.64
N VAL A 502 10.26 -3.71 30.35
CA VAL A 502 9.80 -3.42 31.72
C VAL A 502 9.13 -2.06 31.68
N GLU A 503 7.90 -1.98 32.12
CA GLU A 503 7.14 -0.73 32.23
C GLU A 503 6.66 -0.54 33.67
N TYR A 504 6.88 0.65 34.24
CA TYR A 504 6.36 1.03 35.52
C TYR A 504 5.61 2.35 35.45
N THR A 505 4.32 2.29 35.77
CA THR A 505 3.45 3.48 35.83
C THR A 505 3.15 3.83 37.27
N PHE A 506 3.46 5.05 37.68
CA PHE A 506 3.27 5.52 39.04
C PHE A 506 2.83 6.98 39.10
N GLN A 507 2.24 7.35 40.25
CA GLN A 507 1.82 8.70 40.55
C GLN A 507 2.50 9.14 41.84
N ILE A 508 3.10 10.35 41.83
CA ILE A 508 3.63 10.94 43.05
C ILE A 508 2.53 11.71 43.76
N THR A 509 1.70 12.42 43.00
CA THR A 509 0.46 13.07 43.41
C THR A 509 -0.57 12.88 42.29
N ASP A 510 -1.83 13.28 42.51
CA ASP A 510 -2.86 13.25 41.46
C ASP A 510 -2.46 14.08 40.23
N ASP A 511 -1.64 15.10 40.40
CA ASP A 511 -1.17 16.02 39.37
C ASP A 511 0.09 15.51 38.64
N HIS A 512 0.84 14.56 39.20
CA HIS A 512 2.13 14.09 38.70
C HIS A 512 2.07 12.59 38.38
N LYS A 513 1.88 12.26 37.13
CA LYS A 513 1.80 10.88 36.64
C LYS A 513 3.01 10.58 35.75
N PHE A 514 3.62 9.41 35.95
CA PHE A 514 4.79 8.96 35.21
C PHE A 514 4.56 7.56 34.65
N SER A 515 5.07 7.30 33.46
CA SER A 515 5.29 5.96 32.92
C SER A 515 6.73 5.88 32.40
N VAL A 516 7.48 4.91 32.90
CA VAL A 516 8.87 4.65 32.52
C VAL A 516 8.95 3.27 31.91
N LEU A 517 9.49 3.17 30.71
CA LEU A 517 9.70 1.91 30.01
C LEU A 517 11.17 1.76 29.65
N ALA A 518 11.71 0.58 29.85
CA ALA A 518 13.03 0.18 29.36
C ALA A 518 12.90 -1.17 28.66
N GLY A 519 13.72 -1.37 27.63
CA GLY A 519 13.66 -2.62 26.91
C GLY A 519 14.86 -2.89 26.02
N HIS A 520 14.89 -4.11 25.52
CA HIS A 520 15.82 -4.50 24.46
C HIS A 520 15.10 -5.26 23.38
N GLU A 521 15.67 -5.23 22.17
CA GLU A 521 15.17 -5.94 21.02
C GLU A 521 16.34 -6.58 20.26
N GLY A 522 16.18 -7.86 19.89
CA GLY A 522 17.07 -8.55 18.96
C GLY A 522 16.28 -8.94 17.71
N VAL A 523 16.82 -8.72 16.52
CA VAL A 523 16.22 -9.12 15.24
C VAL A 523 17.27 -9.82 14.41
N GLU A 524 16.89 -10.95 13.83
CA GLU A 524 17.68 -11.68 12.84
C GLU A 524 16.84 -11.79 11.56
N ASN A 525 17.38 -11.35 10.43
CA ASN A 525 16.82 -11.54 9.10
C ASN A 525 17.68 -12.53 8.36
N TYR A 526 17.05 -13.50 7.73
CA TYR A 526 17.71 -14.54 6.95
C TYR A 526 17.00 -14.74 5.61
N TYR A 527 17.77 -14.86 4.57
CA TYR A 527 17.28 -15.16 3.22
C TYR A 527 18.18 -16.20 2.57
N THR A 528 17.62 -17.23 1.97
CA THR A 528 18.32 -18.17 1.10
C THR A 528 17.49 -18.41 -0.16
N TYR A 529 18.20 -18.57 -1.26
CA TYR A 529 17.63 -18.78 -2.58
C TYR A 529 18.42 -19.87 -3.30
N PHE A 530 17.70 -20.75 -3.98
CA PHE A 530 18.26 -21.77 -4.86
C PHE A 530 17.43 -21.79 -6.15
N SER A 531 18.10 -21.91 -7.30
CA SER A 531 17.44 -22.14 -8.57
C SER A 531 18.20 -23.10 -9.46
N ALA A 532 17.46 -23.82 -10.30
CA ALA A 532 18.00 -24.65 -11.35
C ALA A 532 17.17 -24.45 -12.63
N SER A 533 17.84 -24.33 -13.76
CA SER A 533 17.17 -24.17 -15.07
C SER A 533 17.96 -24.85 -16.17
N SER A 534 17.29 -25.08 -17.29
CA SER A 534 17.90 -25.53 -18.54
C SER A 534 17.09 -25.05 -19.73
N SER A 535 17.69 -25.06 -20.90
CA SER A 535 17.08 -24.66 -22.14
C SER A 535 17.26 -25.76 -23.22
N GLY A 536 16.48 -25.66 -24.31
CA GLY A 536 16.57 -26.56 -25.45
C GLY A 536 15.75 -27.83 -25.32
N GLN A 537 14.67 -27.80 -24.52
CA GLN A 537 13.65 -28.86 -24.53
C GLN A 537 13.04 -28.96 -25.90
N THR A 538 12.70 -30.19 -26.33
CA THR A 538 12.24 -30.49 -27.69
C THR A 538 10.78 -30.94 -27.77
N ASP A 539 10.16 -31.29 -26.65
CA ASP A 539 8.78 -31.80 -26.57
C ASP A 539 8.13 -31.30 -25.26
N ASP A 540 6.90 -30.77 -25.33
CA ASP A 540 6.16 -30.24 -24.18
C ASP A 540 5.96 -31.27 -23.06
N ARG A 541 5.91 -32.58 -23.41
CA ARG A 541 5.80 -33.67 -22.45
C ARG A 541 7.09 -33.94 -21.67
N LEU A 542 8.21 -33.41 -22.17
CA LEU A 542 9.55 -33.52 -21.57
C LEU A 542 10.05 -32.16 -21.07
N ALA A 543 9.16 -31.37 -20.52
CA ALA A 543 9.45 -30.03 -19.96
C ALA A 543 9.98 -30.13 -18.53
N ARG A 544 11.22 -30.62 -18.38
CA ARG A 544 11.94 -30.72 -17.11
C ARG A 544 13.34 -30.15 -17.25
N VAL A 545 13.92 -29.72 -16.10
CA VAL A 545 15.28 -29.16 -16.07
C VAL A 545 16.32 -30.14 -16.60
N ASN A 546 16.17 -31.45 -16.38
CA ASN A 546 17.12 -32.44 -16.89
C ASN A 546 16.93 -32.80 -18.37
N ASP A 547 15.81 -32.37 -19.00
CA ASP A 547 15.50 -32.68 -20.39
C ASP A 547 16.04 -31.62 -21.39
N GLY A 548 16.55 -30.50 -20.87
CA GLY A 548 17.30 -29.53 -21.67
C GLY A 548 18.70 -30.00 -22.02
N THR A 549 19.37 -29.27 -22.94
CA THR A 549 20.75 -29.58 -23.34
C THR A 549 21.70 -29.48 -22.12
N ALA A 550 22.71 -30.34 -22.10
CA ALA A 550 23.65 -30.39 -20.97
C ALA A 550 24.36 -29.05 -20.73
N ASP A 551 24.73 -28.35 -21.81
CA ASP A 551 25.47 -27.08 -21.76
C ASP A 551 24.60 -25.90 -21.32
N SER A 552 23.27 -26.03 -21.37
CA SER A 552 22.33 -24.99 -20.95
C SER A 552 21.95 -25.05 -19.48
N ARG A 553 22.38 -26.10 -18.77
CA ARG A 553 22.03 -26.28 -17.35
C ARG A 553 22.71 -25.23 -16.50
N SER A 554 21.92 -24.51 -15.74
CA SER A 554 22.35 -23.45 -14.84
C SER A 554 21.83 -23.73 -13.43
N VAL A 555 22.68 -23.51 -12.45
CA VAL A 555 22.35 -23.57 -11.02
C VAL A 555 22.82 -22.29 -10.39
N SER A 556 22.00 -21.71 -9.54
CA SER A 556 22.34 -20.52 -8.76
C SER A 556 21.90 -20.69 -7.30
N GLU A 557 22.75 -20.26 -6.40
CA GLU A 557 22.51 -20.25 -4.96
C GLU A 557 22.96 -18.92 -4.38
N SER A 558 22.19 -18.37 -3.47
CA SER A 558 22.59 -17.21 -2.69
C SER A 558 22.00 -17.27 -1.29
N TYR A 559 22.67 -16.67 -0.33
CA TYR A 559 22.12 -16.44 1.00
C TYR A 559 22.55 -15.06 1.50
N SER A 560 21.74 -14.53 2.42
CA SER A 560 22.01 -13.24 3.02
C SER A 560 21.43 -13.19 4.43
N GLU A 561 22.19 -12.61 5.35
CA GLU A 561 21.73 -12.42 6.74
C GLU A 561 22.05 -11.01 7.24
N SER A 562 21.21 -10.51 8.16
CA SER A 562 21.50 -9.31 8.93
C SER A 562 20.93 -9.40 10.34
N ARG A 563 21.58 -8.75 11.28
CA ARG A 563 21.23 -8.76 12.69
C ARG A 563 21.18 -7.35 13.24
N PHE A 564 20.19 -7.11 14.12
CA PHE A 564 20.06 -5.88 14.89
C PHE A 564 20.00 -6.23 16.38
N LEU A 565 20.65 -5.41 17.19
CA LEU A 565 20.53 -5.43 18.64
C LEU A 565 20.30 -4.01 19.13
N SER A 566 19.26 -3.81 19.91
CA SER A 566 18.84 -2.49 20.35
C SER A 566 18.51 -2.46 21.83
N PHE A 567 18.83 -1.35 22.49
CA PHE A 567 18.44 -1.02 23.85
C PHE A 567 17.73 0.31 23.84
N PHE A 568 16.60 0.41 24.54
CA PHE A 568 15.78 1.63 24.52
C PHE A 568 15.15 1.94 25.87
N GLY A 569 14.87 3.21 26.08
CA GLY A 569 14.12 3.73 27.21
C GLY A 569 13.14 4.80 26.77
N HIS A 570 11.98 4.85 27.42
CA HIS A 570 10.94 5.84 27.17
C HIS A 570 10.36 6.33 28.48
N LEU A 571 10.12 7.63 28.56
CA LEU A 571 9.51 8.30 29.69
C LEU A 571 8.30 9.09 29.22
N ASP A 572 7.15 8.88 29.87
CA ASP A 572 6.01 9.79 29.79
C ASP A 572 5.83 10.48 31.13
N TYR A 573 5.57 11.77 31.09
CA TYR A 573 5.25 12.58 32.24
C TYR A 573 4.01 13.43 31.96
N THR A 574 2.97 13.26 32.74
CA THR A 574 1.74 14.05 32.67
C THR A 574 1.62 14.92 33.92
N LEU A 575 1.56 16.25 33.72
CA LEU A 575 1.38 17.24 34.74
C LEU A 575 -0.03 17.83 34.67
N MET A 576 -0.80 17.71 35.78
CA MET A 576 -2.16 18.26 35.97
C MET A 576 -3.16 17.86 34.89
N ASP A 577 -2.91 16.71 34.17
CA ASP A 577 -3.64 16.31 32.99
C ASP A 577 -3.69 17.36 31.86
N ARG A 578 -2.84 18.39 31.91
CA ARG A 578 -2.77 19.51 30.95
C ARG A 578 -1.52 19.50 30.10
N TYR A 579 -0.37 19.22 30.71
CA TYR A 579 0.92 19.20 30.05
C TYR A 579 1.43 17.76 30.04
N ILE A 580 1.71 17.26 28.86
CA ILE A 580 2.23 15.90 28.67
C ILE A 580 3.58 16.03 27.99
N PHE A 581 4.59 15.37 28.51
CA PHE A 581 5.94 15.32 27.97
C PHE A 581 6.32 13.87 27.75
N ASP A 582 7.00 13.60 26.64
CA ASP A 582 7.65 12.32 26.41
C ASP A 582 9.12 12.50 26.05
N ALA A 583 9.90 11.47 26.35
CA ALA A 583 11.30 11.38 25.96
C ALA A 583 11.64 9.94 25.65
N THR A 584 12.31 9.73 24.51
CA THR A 584 12.80 8.42 24.09
C THR A 584 14.30 8.49 23.86
N ILE A 585 15.02 7.44 24.28
CA ILE A 585 16.43 7.20 23.94
C ILE A 585 16.57 5.77 23.48
N ARG A 586 17.33 5.55 22.38
CA ARG A 586 17.55 4.23 21.82
C ARG A 586 18.93 4.13 21.19
N ASN A 587 19.65 3.05 21.51
CA ASN A 587 20.89 2.68 20.84
C ASN A 587 20.67 1.44 20.01
N ASP A 588 20.95 1.55 18.70
CA ASP A 588 20.85 0.46 17.74
C ASP A 588 22.24 0.05 17.27
N ALA A 589 22.46 -1.24 17.13
CA ALA A 589 23.61 -1.84 16.46
C ALA A 589 23.14 -2.71 15.30
N SER A 590 23.76 -2.56 14.11
CA SER A 590 23.43 -3.36 12.93
C SER A 590 24.67 -3.99 12.31
N SER A 591 24.55 -5.25 11.87
CA SER A 591 25.60 -5.97 11.15
C SER A 591 25.87 -5.45 9.74
N ARG A 592 25.00 -4.54 9.22
CA ARG A 592 25.16 -3.93 7.89
C ARG A 592 26.26 -2.90 7.81
N PHE A 593 26.74 -2.42 8.96
CA PHE A 593 27.73 -1.35 9.06
C PHE A 593 29.07 -1.80 9.61
N GLY A 594 30.10 -1.02 9.34
CA GLY A 594 31.47 -1.28 9.79
C GLY A 594 31.56 -1.42 11.31
N LYS A 595 32.51 -2.23 11.79
CA LYS A 595 32.64 -2.58 13.21
C LYS A 595 32.68 -1.36 14.14
N ASP A 596 33.35 -0.29 13.74
CA ASP A 596 33.60 0.87 14.58
C ASP A 596 32.43 1.88 14.57
N VAL A 597 31.51 1.77 13.59
CA VAL A 597 30.41 2.72 13.36
C VAL A 597 29.03 2.07 13.35
N ARG A 598 28.94 0.80 13.74
CA ARG A 598 27.69 0.01 13.73
C ARG A 598 26.66 0.44 14.79
N ASN A 599 27.10 1.13 15.84
CA ASN A 599 26.24 1.63 16.91
C ASN A 599 25.81 3.05 16.61
N ALA A 600 24.52 3.33 16.75
CA ALA A 600 23.95 4.67 16.60
C ALA A 600 22.98 4.98 17.74
N LEU A 601 23.11 6.17 18.31
CA LEU A 601 22.25 6.69 19.35
C LEU A 601 21.19 7.61 18.74
N PHE A 602 19.92 7.31 19.02
CA PHE A 602 18.76 8.08 18.59
C PHE A 602 17.99 8.55 19.82
N TRP A 603 17.31 9.68 19.71
CA TRP A 603 16.52 10.24 20.79
C TRP A 603 15.41 11.13 20.27
N SER A 604 14.37 11.30 21.07
CA SER A 604 13.30 12.25 20.80
C SER A 604 12.79 12.89 22.08
N LEU A 605 12.27 14.09 21.94
CA LEU A 605 11.55 14.83 22.97
C LEU A 605 10.24 15.35 22.37
N GLY A 606 9.17 15.21 23.13
CA GLY A 606 7.86 15.69 22.73
C GLY A 606 7.14 16.40 23.88
N GLY A 607 6.24 17.28 23.51
CA GLY A 607 5.39 18.00 24.47
C GLY A 607 3.99 18.25 23.87
N MET A 608 2.96 18.07 24.70
CA MET A 608 1.58 18.41 24.36
C MET A 608 0.98 19.30 25.46
N TRP A 609 0.38 20.37 25.01
CA TRP A 609 -0.39 21.28 25.83
C TRP A 609 -1.88 21.19 25.52
N LYS A 610 -2.68 20.71 26.48
CA LYS A 610 -4.15 20.64 26.37
C LYS A 610 -4.76 21.99 26.68
N LEU A 611 -4.79 22.87 25.69
CA LEU A 611 -5.27 24.25 25.78
C LEU A 611 -6.71 24.35 26.27
N LYS A 612 -7.58 23.40 25.90
CA LYS A 612 -8.99 23.37 26.37
C LYS A 612 -9.09 23.28 27.91
N LYS A 613 -8.13 22.65 28.57
CA LYS A 613 -8.13 22.51 30.04
C LYS A 613 -7.69 23.78 30.78
N GLU A 614 -7.22 24.81 30.08
CA GLU A 614 -6.81 26.08 30.63
C GLU A 614 -8.01 26.97 30.99
N ASN A 615 -7.86 27.78 32.03
CA ASN A 615 -8.93 28.62 32.57
C ASN A 615 -9.51 29.58 31.51
N PHE A 616 -8.70 30.06 30.56
CA PHE A 616 -9.15 30.98 29.51
C PHE A 616 -9.96 30.30 28.41
N LEU A 617 -9.87 28.93 28.23
CA LEU A 617 -10.63 28.18 27.26
C LEU A 617 -11.66 27.22 27.88
N LYS A 618 -11.51 26.87 29.15
CA LYS A 618 -12.35 25.87 29.84
C LYS A 618 -13.85 26.08 29.61
N ASN A 619 -14.30 27.36 29.65
CA ASN A 619 -15.72 27.73 29.55
C ASN A 619 -16.14 28.15 28.12
N VAL A 620 -15.24 28.09 27.13
CA VAL A 620 -15.57 28.44 25.74
C VAL A 620 -16.28 27.24 25.08
N ARG A 621 -17.58 27.33 24.91
CA ARG A 621 -18.43 26.23 24.37
C ARG A 621 -18.08 25.88 22.93
N ALA A 622 -17.59 26.83 22.14
CA ALA A 622 -17.21 26.61 20.73
C ALA A 622 -15.99 25.70 20.59
N VAL A 623 -15.15 25.57 21.63
CA VAL A 623 -13.95 24.74 21.66
C VAL A 623 -14.25 23.53 22.54
N ASN A 624 -14.38 22.35 21.93
CA ASN A 624 -14.62 21.09 22.65
C ASN A 624 -13.33 20.46 23.11
N ASP A 625 -12.32 20.42 22.22
CA ASP A 625 -10.97 20.01 22.49
C ASP A 625 -9.98 20.88 21.70
N LEU A 626 -8.80 21.14 22.25
CA LEU A 626 -7.73 21.88 21.56
C LEU A 626 -6.39 21.54 22.20
N ASN A 627 -5.48 20.99 21.39
CA ASN A 627 -4.17 20.57 21.84
C ASN A 627 -3.09 21.11 20.90
N LEU A 628 -2.04 21.67 21.47
CA LEU A 628 -0.81 22.04 20.76
C LEU A 628 0.24 20.97 21.06
N LYS A 629 0.81 20.40 20.00
CA LYS A 629 1.85 19.38 20.08
C LYS A 629 3.12 19.89 19.42
N VAL A 630 4.26 19.55 19.98
CA VAL A 630 5.59 19.85 19.42
C VAL A 630 6.50 18.67 19.69
N SER A 631 7.22 18.18 18.69
CA SER A 631 8.23 17.15 18.86
C SER A 631 9.47 17.41 18.02
N TYR A 632 10.60 16.93 18.50
CA TYR A 632 11.85 16.87 17.77
C TYR A 632 12.62 15.63 18.16
N GLY A 633 13.25 14.98 17.17
CA GLY A 633 14.11 13.83 17.43
C GLY A 633 14.96 13.44 16.24
N THR A 634 15.80 12.47 16.50
CA THR A 634 16.72 11.89 15.53
C THR A 634 16.39 10.42 15.28
N GLN A 635 16.55 9.99 14.05
CA GLN A 635 16.34 8.62 13.59
C GLN A 635 17.43 8.24 12.61
N GLY A 636 17.62 6.93 12.37
CA GLY A 636 18.55 6.43 11.39
C GLY A 636 17.84 5.66 10.28
N ASN A 637 18.51 5.50 9.14
CA ASN A 637 18.10 4.57 8.10
C ASN A 637 19.22 3.56 7.87
N ALA A 638 18.87 2.27 7.93
CA ALA A 638 19.76 1.14 7.67
C ALA A 638 19.33 0.38 6.40
N GLY A 639 18.55 1.00 5.54
CA GLY A 639 17.97 0.39 4.34
C GLY A 639 18.96 0.26 3.18
N ILE A 640 20.13 -0.35 3.43
CA ILE A 640 21.16 -0.71 2.46
C ILE A 640 21.32 -2.22 2.35
N GLY A 641 22.03 -2.66 1.31
CA GLY A 641 22.40 -4.06 1.13
C GLY A 641 23.17 -4.63 2.33
N ASN A 642 22.99 -5.91 2.58
CA ASN A 642 23.81 -6.62 3.56
C ASN A 642 25.24 -6.67 3.02
N TYR A 643 26.23 -6.59 3.91
CA TYR A 643 27.66 -6.66 3.59
C TYR A 643 28.25 -5.48 2.81
N SER A 644 27.51 -4.37 2.58
CA SER A 644 28.00 -3.20 1.82
C SER A 644 29.27 -2.56 2.41
N HIS A 645 29.60 -2.84 3.67
CA HIS A 645 30.85 -2.36 4.30
C HIS A 645 32.05 -3.30 4.09
N LEU A 646 31.84 -4.51 3.56
CA LEU A 646 32.90 -5.50 3.34
C LEU A 646 33.50 -5.37 1.94
N GLY A 647 34.79 -5.71 1.83
CA GLY A 647 35.41 -6.00 0.53
C GLY A 647 34.95 -7.36 0.04
N LEU A 648 34.32 -7.40 -1.13
CA LEU A 648 33.81 -8.62 -1.72
C LEU A 648 34.57 -8.97 -2.99
N VAL A 649 34.70 -10.27 -3.26
CA VAL A 649 35.27 -10.79 -4.50
C VAL A 649 34.20 -11.52 -5.30
N GLY A 650 34.23 -11.34 -6.60
CA GLY A 650 33.40 -12.04 -7.56
C GLY A 650 34.23 -13.05 -8.36
N SER A 651 33.54 -14.10 -8.83
CA SER A 651 34.11 -15.10 -9.72
C SER A 651 33.37 -14.97 -11.08
N THR A 652 33.77 -13.98 -11.88
CA THR A 652 33.25 -13.78 -13.24
C THR A 652 34.43 -13.68 -14.22
N GLY A 653 34.25 -14.24 -15.41
CA GLY A 653 35.26 -14.29 -16.45
C GLY A 653 36.20 -15.51 -16.32
N LYS A 654 36.73 -15.91 -17.43
CA LYS A 654 37.68 -17.02 -17.54
C LYS A 654 39.06 -16.45 -17.92
N TYR A 655 40.09 -16.92 -17.26
CA TYR A 655 41.47 -16.72 -17.66
C TYR A 655 42.07 -18.10 -17.99
N ALA A 656 42.39 -18.33 -19.26
CA ALA A 656 42.89 -19.61 -19.75
C ALA A 656 42.05 -20.81 -19.27
N ASP A 657 40.72 -20.73 -19.44
CA ASP A 657 39.68 -21.72 -19.05
C ASP A 657 39.54 -21.94 -17.54
N ALA A 658 40.28 -21.26 -16.69
CA ALA A 658 40.08 -21.23 -15.25
C ALA A 658 39.19 -20.04 -14.83
N ASN A 659 38.38 -20.22 -13.79
CA ASN A 659 37.58 -19.12 -13.25
C ASN A 659 38.47 -18.03 -12.67
N GLY A 660 38.33 -16.80 -13.15
CA GLY A 660 39.01 -15.63 -12.62
C GLY A 660 38.32 -15.11 -11.35
N ILE A 661 39.08 -14.47 -10.49
CA ILE A 661 38.58 -13.77 -9.29
C ILE A 661 38.90 -12.27 -9.46
N HIS A 662 37.92 -11.42 -9.21
CA HIS A 662 38.11 -9.97 -9.21
C HIS A 662 37.48 -9.34 -7.95
N VAL A 663 37.90 -8.14 -7.60
CA VAL A 663 37.26 -7.36 -6.56
C VAL A 663 35.91 -6.87 -7.10
N ALA A 664 34.82 -7.34 -6.50
CA ALA A 664 33.46 -6.95 -6.89
C ALA A 664 32.98 -5.71 -6.12
N GLN A 665 33.52 -5.50 -4.90
CA GLN A 665 33.15 -4.40 -4.04
C GLN A 665 34.33 -4.01 -3.14
N PRO A 666 34.68 -2.71 -3.04
CA PRO A 666 35.72 -2.25 -2.13
C PRO A 666 35.22 -2.28 -0.68
N ALA A 667 36.11 -2.51 0.27
CA ALA A 667 35.77 -2.40 1.69
C ALA A 667 35.59 -0.94 2.10
N ASN A 668 34.53 -0.67 2.86
CA ASN A 668 34.28 0.64 3.48
C ASN A 668 33.95 0.48 4.98
N SER A 669 34.97 0.45 5.84
CA SER A 669 34.83 0.28 7.29
C SER A 669 34.14 1.47 7.97
N HIS A 670 34.07 2.63 7.30
CA HIS A 670 33.43 3.86 7.78
C HIS A 670 31.99 4.00 7.33
N LEU A 671 31.46 3.07 6.52
CA LEU A 671 30.08 3.08 6.09
C LEU A 671 29.14 3.01 7.31
N THR A 672 28.32 4.04 7.50
CA THR A 672 27.47 4.22 8.66
C THR A 672 26.02 4.57 8.27
N TRP A 673 25.21 4.81 9.28
CA TRP A 673 23.79 5.14 9.18
C TRP A 673 23.54 6.47 8.46
N GLU A 674 22.49 6.53 7.64
CA GLU A 674 21.88 7.83 7.34
C GLU A 674 21.27 8.41 8.62
N ARG A 675 21.38 9.71 8.79
CA ARG A 675 20.85 10.42 9.96
C ARG A 675 19.72 11.34 9.55
N GLN A 676 18.58 11.16 10.19
CA GLN A 676 17.44 12.05 10.00
C GLN A 676 17.14 12.83 11.28
N GLY A 677 16.92 14.15 11.14
CA GLY A 677 16.34 15.00 12.15
C GLY A 677 14.92 15.37 11.73
N LEU A 678 13.94 15.14 12.60
CA LEU A 678 12.54 15.43 12.32
C LEU A 678 11.97 16.35 13.39
N PHE A 679 11.53 17.54 12.96
CA PHE A 679 10.76 18.49 13.76
C PHE A 679 9.31 18.48 13.32
N THR A 680 8.38 18.41 14.26
CA THR A 680 6.93 18.44 14.00
C THR A 680 6.23 19.33 14.99
N THR A 681 5.26 20.11 14.52
CA THR A 681 4.33 20.84 15.37
C THR A 681 2.92 20.68 14.84
N ALA A 682 1.96 20.40 15.70
CA ALA A 682 0.59 20.16 15.33
C ALA A 682 -0.40 20.87 16.26
N LEU A 683 -1.51 21.34 15.66
CA LEU A 683 -2.66 21.86 16.38
C LEU A 683 -3.84 20.93 16.07
N THR A 684 -4.30 20.21 17.09
CA THR A 684 -5.38 19.23 16.97
C THR A 684 -6.56 19.59 17.84
N GLY A 685 -7.76 19.28 17.42
CA GLY A 685 -8.91 19.53 18.26
C GLY A 685 -10.26 19.30 17.63
N ARG A 686 -11.29 19.65 18.39
CA ARG A 686 -12.70 19.64 17.97
C ARG A 686 -13.37 20.97 18.27
N LEU A 687 -14.05 21.54 17.26
CA LEU A 687 -14.76 22.80 17.38
C LEU A 687 -16.25 22.61 17.09
N PHE A 688 -17.08 23.36 17.79
CA PHE A 688 -18.53 23.45 17.57
C PHE A 688 -19.29 22.12 17.61
N ASN A 689 -18.70 21.06 18.20
CA ASN A 689 -19.20 19.68 18.24
C ASN A 689 -19.29 18.98 16.86
N PHE A 690 -18.92 19.64 15.76
CA PHE A 690 -19.04 19.07 14.42
C PHE A 690 -17.77 19.10 13.59
N LEU A 691 -16.75 19.87 13.95
CA LEU A 691 -15.49 20.00 13.21
C LEU A 691 -14.34 19.39 13.98
N ASP A 692 -13.83 18.26 13.52
CA ASP A 692 -12.52 17.71 13.92
C ASP A 692 -11.44 18.27 13.01
N PHE A 693 -10.26 18.61 13.56
CA PHE A 693 -9.14 19.06 12.75
C PHE A 693 -7.80 18.61 13.35
N ASP A 694 -6.87 18.36 12.43
CA ASP A 694 -5.46 18.11 12.71
C ASP A 694 -4.64 18.88 11.67
N LEU A 695 -3.89 19.87 12.13
CA LEU A 695 -3.04 20.74 11.31
C LEU A 695 -1.61 20.55 11.78
N GLU A 696 -0.78 19.99 10.92
CA GLU A 696 0.60 19.63 11.22
C GLU A 696 1.57 20.30 10.26
N TYR A 697 2.66 20.84 10.77
CA TYR A 697 3.83 21.24 10.01
C TYR A 697 5.00 20.34 10.40
N TYR A 698 5.74 19.86 9.40
CA TYR A 698 6.93 19.06 9.59
C TYR A 698 8.15 19.60 8.83
N LEU A 699 9.33 19.34 9.38
CA LEU A 699 10.63 19.57 8.75
C LEU A 699 11.52 18.36 9.00
N ARG A 700 11.84 17.63 7.94
CA ARG A 700 12.74 16.47 7.97
C ARG A 700 14.01 16.80 7.19
N LYS A 701 15.17 16.60 7.84
CA LYS A 701 16.49 16.71 7.22
C LYS A 701 17.19 15.36 7.29
N THR A 702 17.59 14.84 6.14
CA THR A 702 18.43 13.65 6.03
C THR A 702 19.82 14.07 5.64
N SER A 703 20.82 13.59 6.37
CA SER A 703 22.25 13.83 6.13
C SER A 703 23.02 12.52 6.10
N SER A 704 24.22 12.55 5.55
CA SER A 704 25.06 11.34 5.38
C SER A 704 24.29 10.26 4.62
N MET A 705 23.58 10.64 3.55
CA MET A 705 22.82 9.68 2.75
C MET A 705 23.74 8.63 2.14
N LEU A 706 23.21 7.44 1.98
CA LEU A 706 23.88 6.32 1.35
C LEU A 706 23.65 6.40 -0.16
N LEU A 707 24.70 6.76 -0.90
CA LEU A 707 24.68 6.91 -2.35
C LEU A 707 25.79 6.08 -2.98
N ASP A 708 25.51 5.49 -4.14
CA ASP A 708 26.50 4.80 -4.96
C ASP A 708 27.26 5.83 -5.79
N VAL A 709 28.50 6.10 -5.38
CA VAL A 709 29.36 7.13 -5.97
C VAL A 709 30.20 6.51 -7.06
N PRO A 710 30.13 7.02 -8.32
CA PRO A 710 30.97 6.54 -9.40
C PRO A 710 32.46 6.62 -9.06
N GLN A 711 33.21 5.56 -9.38
CA GLN A 711 34.64 5.47 -9.14
C GLN A 711 35.45 5.68 -10.43
N PRO A 712 36.67 6.17 -10.36
CA PRO A 712 37.53 6.25 -11.54
C PRO A 712 37.73 4.86 -12.19
N TYR A 713 37.62 4.78 -13.52
CA TYR A 713 37.84 3.51 -14.26
C TYR A 713 39.13 2.80 -13.94
N THR A 714 40.16 3.54 -13.51
CA THR A 714 41.46 2.96 -13.08
C THR A 714 41.37 2.15 -11.79
N SER A 715 40.30 2.28 -11.02
CA SER A 715 40.04 1.48 -9.82
C SER A 715 39.62 0.04 -10.15
N GLY A 716 39.09 -0.20 -11.36
CA GLY A 716 38.46 -1.46 -11.76
C GLY A 716 37.07 -1.70 -11.10
N ILE A 717 36.48 -0.67 -10.53
CA ILE A 717 35.18 -0.69 -9.84
C ILE A 717 34.37 0.45 -10.40
N ASP A 718 33.10 0.20 -10.77
CA ASP A 718 32.25 1.21 -11.39
C ASP A 718 31.74 2.21 -10.34
N GLU A 719 31.28 1.73 -9.18
CA GLU A 719 30.71 2.54 -8.12
C GLU A 719 30.99 1.96 -6.72
N ALA A 720 30.90 2.79 -5.70
CA ALA A 720 31.04 2.38 -4.29
C ALA A 720 30.05 3.16 -3.41
N THR A 721 29.35 2.44 -2.51
CA THR A 721 28.42 3.06 -1.57
C THR A 721 29.16 3.88 -0.51
N ASN A 722 28.81 5.16 -0.38
CA ASN A 722 29.39 6.09 0.58
C ASN A 722 28.31 6.91 1.30
N ASN A 723 28.64 7.40 2.50
CA ASN A 723 27.78 8.32 3.25
C ASN A 723 28.02 9.76 2.78
N VAL A 724 27.26 10.19 1.77
CA VAL A 724 27.40 11.50 1.13
C VAL A 724 26.05 12.08 0.79
N GLY A 725 26.00 13.42 0.66
CA GLY A 725 24.75 14.10 0.28
C GLY A 725 23.78 14.31 1.43
N SER A 726 22.85 15.20 1.20
CA SER A 726 21.81 15.60 2.15
C SER A 726 20.53 16.03 1.44
N LEU A 727 19.38 15.77 2.08
CA LEU A 727 18.04 16.06 1.57
C LEU A 727 17.19 16.71 2.65
N GLN A 728 16.34 17.65 2.28
CA GLN A 728 15.34 18.23 3.15
C GLN A 728 13.94 18.07 2.57
N ASN A 729 12.99 17.66 3.42
CA ASN A 729 11.56 17.71 3.14
C ASN A 729 10.90 18.59 4.21
N SER A 730 10.01 19.48 3.78
CA SER A 730 9.17 20.26 4.69
C SER A 730 7.76 20.35 4.13
N GLY A 731 6.76 20.37 5.01
CA GLY A 731 5.41 20.32 4.51
C GLY A 731 4.36 20.58 5.55
N ILE A 732 3.11 20.53 5.07
CA ILE A 732 1.91 20.73 5.88
C ILE A 732 0.97 19.56 5.61
N ASP A 733 0.52 18.93 6.71
CA ASP A 733 -0.57 17.96 6.73
C ASP A 733 -1.82 18.62 7.28
N VAL A 734 -2.95 18.38 6.64
CA VAL A 734 -4.25 18.83 7.08
C VAL A 734 -5.22 17.65 7.07
N THR A 735 -5.87 17.39 8.18
CA THR A 735 -7.00 16.47 8.27
C THR A 735 -8.19 17.23 8.84
N LEU A 736 -9.33 17.20 8.14
CA LEU A 736 -10.58 17.79 8.60
C LEU A 736 -11.70 16.76 8.56
N GLY A 737 -12.52 16.74 9.60
CA GLY A 737 -13.72 15.93 9.69
C GLY A 737 -14.94 16.77 10.05
N PHE A 738 -15.99 16.74 9.25
CA PHE A 738 -17.22 17.48 9.47
C PHE A 738 -18.39 16.52 9.71
N ASP A 739 -18.99 16.57 10.88
CA ASP A 739 -20.28 15.95 11.15
C ASP A 739 -21.39 16.86 10.60
N ILE A 740 -21.76 16.65 9.32
CA ILE A 740 -22.71 17.53 8.60
C ILE A 740 -24.13 17.36 9.14
N LEU A 741 -24.51 16.09 9.36
CA LEU A 741 -25.81 15.72 9.89
C LEU A 741 -25.63 14.69 11.01
N ARG A 742 -26.33 14.87 12.11
CA ARG A 742 -26.36 13.92 13.22
C ARG A 742 -27.76 13.86 13.80
N GLY A 743 -28.43 12.74 13.64
CA GLY A 743 -29.76 12.50 14.13
C GLY A 743 -29.96 11.04 14.52
N ARG A 744 -31.12 10.69 15.05
CA ARG A 744 -31.42 9.33 15.52
C ARG A 744 -31.40 8.27 14.41
N ASP A 745 -31.91 8.60 13.23
CA ASP A 745 -32.08 7.66 12.13
C ASP A 745 -31.20 8.02 10.91
N TYR A 746 -30.43 9.11 10.98
CA TYR A 746 -29.58 9.59 9.89
C TYR A 746 -28.32 10.25 10.41
N TRP A 747 -27.26 10.13 9.64
CA TRP A 747 -26.00 10.81 9.87
C TRP A 747 -25.30 11.07 8.53
N MET A 748 -24.45 12.08 8.50
CA MET A 748 -23.64 12.39 7.34
C MET A 748 -22.33 13.03 7.80
N ARG A 749 -21.22 12.49 7.33
CA ARG A 749 -19.87 12.95 7.66
C ARG A 749 -19.06 13.16 6.39
N PHE A 750 -18.29 14.22 6.36
CA PHE A 750 -17.28 14.52 5.36
C PHE A 750 -15.92 14.54 6.02
N ASN A 751 -14.96 13.78 5.49
CA ASN A 751 -13.56 13.82 5.91
C ASN A 751 -12.70 14.21 4.72
N THR A 752 -11.63 14.95 4.97
CA THR A 752 -10.63 15.28 3.94
C THR A 752 -9.23 15.29 4.53
N THR A 753 -8.29 14.82 3.73
CA THR A 753 -6.85 14.88 4.01
C THR A 753 -6.17 15.66 2.90
N PHE A 754 -5.15 16.41 3.25
CA PHE A 754 -4.32 17.17 2.33
C PHE A 754 -2.88 17.14 2.85
N ASN A 755 -1.94 16.92 1.94
CA ASN A 755 -0.52 17.08 2.20
C ASN A 755 0.12 17.94 1.10
N TYR A 756 0.97 18.86 1.50
CA TYR A 756 1.91 19.54 0.63
C TYR A 756 3.32 19.26 1.12
N ASN A 757 4.19 18.73 0.25
CA ASN A 757 5.60 18.46 0.53
C ASN A 757 6.52 19.26 -0.38
N ALA A 758 7.41 20.04 0.20
CA ALA A 758 8.51 20.73 -0.47
C ALA A 758 9.81 19.98 -0.22
N GLN A 759 10.36 19.38 -1.27
CA GLN A 759 11.63 18.67 -1.25
C GLN A 759 12.76 19.59 -1.72
N LYS A 760 13.97 19.40 -1.18
CA LYS A 760 15.18 20.10 -1.57
C LYS A 760 16.42 19.24 -1.34
N VAL A 761 17.20 18.98 -2.39
CA VAL A 761 18.56 18.45 -2.28
C VAL A 761 19.45 19.55 -1.69
N THR A 762 20.15 19.30 -0.61
CA THR A 762 20.95 20.30 0.07
C THR A 762 22.45 20.11 -0.09
N GLU A 763 22.89 18.89 -0.45
CA GLU A 763 24.28 18.53 -0.63
C GLU A 763 24.41 17.29 -1.51
N LEU A 764 25.46 17.22 -2.33
CA LEU A 764 25.88 16.05 -3.12
C LEU A 764 27.33 15.73 -2.83
N PHE A 765 27.81 14.58 -3.33
CA PHE A 765 29.19 14.12 -3.15
C PHE A 765 30.20 15.03 -3.87
N ASP A 766 31.42 15.09 -3.38
CA ASP A 766 32.57 15.84 -3.93
C ASP A 766 32.29 17.33 -4.20
N GLY A 767 31.32 17.92 -3.49
CA GLY A 767 30.92 19.32 -3.69
C GLY A 767 30.25 19.59 -5.04
N LYS A 768 29.77 18.55 -5.72
CA LYS A 768 29.02 18.72 -6.97
C LYS A 768 27.76 19.52 -6.74
N HIS A 769 27.44 20.41 -7.68
CA HIS A 769 26.18 21.13 -7.69
C HIS A 769 25.07 20.27 -8.32
N THR A 770 25.39 19.56 -9.39
CA THR A 770 24.45 18.78 -10.18
C THR A 770 24.97 17.39 -10.45
N TRP A 771 24.07 16.41 -10.35
CA TRP A 771 24.32 15.02 -10.73
C TRP A 771 23.18 14.53 -11.62
N PRO A 772 23.36 14.54 -12.96
CA PRO A 772 22.37 14.02 -13.90
C PRO A 772 22.41 12.50 -13.92
N MET A 773 21.22 11.89 -13.89
CA MET A 773 20.98 10.46 -14.04
C MET A 773 20.25 10.22 -15.36
N TYR A 774 20.95 10.25 -16.46
CA TYR A 774 20.40 10.21 -17.81
C TYR A 774 19.50 8.99 -18.04
N SER A 775 19.90 7.80 -17.62
CA SER A 775 19.09 6.58 -17.74
C SER A 775 17.75 6.64 -17.02
N TYR A 776 17.61 7.54 -16.03
CA TYR A 776 16.37 7.75 -15.27
C TYR A 776 15.66 9.06 -15.64
N MET A 777 16.23 9.85 -16.56
CA MET A 777 15.71 11.16 -17.01
C MET A 777 15.47 12.16 -15.88
N ILE A 778 16.30 12.13 -14.84
CA ILE A 778 16.23 13.02 -13.67
C ILE A 778 17.60 13.57 -13.35
N ALA A 779 17.62 14.65 -12.57
CA ALA A 779 18.85 15.13 -11.94
C ALA A 779 18.64 15.47 -10.47
N TYR A 780 19.72 15.29 -9.70
CA TYR A 780 19.84 15.81 -8.37
C TYR A 780 20.61 17.14 -8.46
N VAL A 781 19.93 18.24 -8.14
CA VAL A 781 20.48 19.61 -8.22
C VAL A 781 20.42 20.22 -6.83
N VAL A 782 21.57 20.67 -6.30
CA VAL A 782 21.64 21.32 -4.99
C VAL A 782 20.80 22.59 -5.00
N GLY A 783 19.91 22.72 -4.03
CA GLY A 783 18.97 23.85 -3.96
C GLY A 783 17.60 23.56 -4.55
N SER A 784 17.41 22.48 -5.32
CA SER A 784 16.19 22.12 -6.02
C SER A 784 15.61 20.79 -5.51
N PRO A 785 14.30 20.53 -5.74
CA PRO A 785 13.77 19.16 -5.64
C PRO A 785 14.38 18.27 -6.73
N VAL A 786 14.17 16.96 -6.66
CA VAL A 786 14.49 16.05 -7.77
C VAL A 786 13.64 16.44 -8.98
N MET A 787 14.30 16.79 -10.09
CA MET A 787 13.67 17.30 -11.29
C MET A 787 13.78 16.29 -12.43
N PHE A 788 12.80 16.30 -13.34
CA PHE A 788 12.99 15.71 -14.66
C PHE A 788 14.02 16.55 -15.44
N TYR A 789 14.96 15.85 -16.07
CA TYR A 789 16.12 16.39 -16.75
C TYR A 789 16.25 15.70 -18.09
N ASN A 790 15.92 16.42 -19.18
CA ASN A 790 15.73 15.82 -20.48
C ASN A 790 15.87 16.90 -21.57
N PRO A 791 16.12 16.54 -22.87
CA PRO A 791 15.97 17.48 -23.95
C PRO A 791 14.58 18.12 -23.98
N VAL A 792 14.51 19.43 -24.14
CA VAL A 792 13.25 20.17 -24.12
C VAL A 792 12.75 20.41 -25.54
N PHE A 793 11.63 19.76 -25.89
CA PHE A 793 10.99 19.90 -27.19
C PHE A 793 10.44 21.32 -27.42
N ALA A 794 10.77 21.93 -28.56
CA ALA A 794 10.36 23.26 -28.91
C ALA A 794 9.19 23.34 -29.92
N GLY A 795 8.72 22.17 -30.38
CA GLY A 795 7.65 22.07 -31.36
C GLY A 795 8.15 21.65 -32.75
N ILE A 796 7.25 21.77 -33.74
CA ILE A 796 7.53 21.46 -35.14
C ILE A 796 7.79 22.78 -35.87
N ASP A 797 8.84 22.83 -36.68
CA ASP A 797 9.15 24.01 -37.48
C ASP A 797 8.07 24.21 -38.57
N PRO A 798 7.36 25.35 -38.56
CA PRO A 798 6.29 25.62 -39.52
C PRO A 798 6.78 25.78 -40.97
N GLU A 799 8.11 25.97 -41.20
CA GLU A 799 8.63 26.13 -42.54
C GLU A 799 8.90 24.80 -43.24
N ASP A 800 9.39 23.81 -42.52
CA ASP A 800 9.79 22.54 -43.12
C ASP A 800 9.25 21.27 -42.40
N GLY A 801 8.52 21.45 -41.31
CA GLY A 801 7.89 20.32 -40.63
C GLY A 801 8.84 19.44 -39.83
N MET A 802 10.04 19.88 -39.52
CA MET A 802 11.00 19.11 -38.73
C MET A 802 10.88 19.42 -37.25
N PRO A 803 11.10 18.44 -36.34
CA PRO A 803 11.08 18.66 -34.88
C PRO A 803 12.24 19.55 -34.46
N MET A 804 12.01 20.38 -33.45
CA MET A 804 13.00 21.30 -32.88
C MET A 804 13.12 21.10 -31.39
N TRP A 805 14.30 21.37 -30.85
CA TRP A 805 14.60 21.36 -29.43
C TRP A 805 15.23 22.67 -28.97
N TYR A 806 14.94 23.06 -27.72
CA TYR A 806 15.61 24.20 -27.11
C TYR A 806 17.05 23.84 -26.76
N VAL A 807 17.96 24.77 -27.07
CA VAL A 807 19.38 24.66 -26.71
C VAL A 807 19.56 25.16 -25.27
N PRO A 808 20.16 24.35 -24.38
CA PRO A 808 20.47 24.80 -23.01
C PRO A 808 21.32 26.08 -23.02
N GLY A 809 21.17 26.90 -21.97
CA GLY A 809 22.09 28.00 -21.69
C GLY A 809 23.42 27.52 -21.11
N ASP A 810 24.22 28.46 -20.60
CA ASP A 810 25.49 28.14 -19.94
C ASP A 810 25.29 27.30 -18.64
N ASP A 811 24.11 27.39 -18.04
CA ASP A 811 23.71 26.61 -16.85
C ASP A 811 22.52 25.71 -17.22
N PRO A 812 22.72 24.40 -17.42
CA PRO A 812 21.65 23.47 -17.76
C PRO A 812 20.66 23.22 -16.60
N ASP A 813 20.98 23.66 -15.36
CA ASP A 813 20.08 23.57 -14.23
C ASP A 813 18.94 24.60 -14.29
N VAL A 814 19.06 25.56 -15.21
CA VAL A 814 18.06 26.59 -15.50
C VAL A 814 17.40 26.28 -16.84
N LEU A 815 16.09 26.08 -16.86
CA LEU A 815 15.34 25.88 -18.08
C LEU A 815 15.52 27.10 -19.00
N THR A 816 16.11 26.87 -20.19
CA THR A 816 16.33 27.90 -21.22
C THR A 816 15.52 27.56 -22.47
N MET A 817 14.79 28.58 -23.01
CA MET A 817 13.92 28.46 -24.19
C MET A 817 14.14 29.60 -25.19
N ASP A 818 15.38 30.06 -25.32
CA ASP A 818 15.72 31.23 -26.16
C ASP A 818 16.13 30.87 -27.60
N LYS A 819 16.79 29.71 -27.76
CA LYS A 819 17.32 29.24 -29.06
C LYS A 819 16.87 27.81 -29.32
N THR A 820 16.60 27.50 -30.61
CA THR A 820 16.22 26.16 -31.04
C THR A 820 17.23 25.60 -32.03
N THR A 821 17.26 24.27 -32.11
CA THR A 821 18.02 23.46 -33.06
C THR A 821 17.19 22.34 -33.60
N LYS A 822 17.47 21.88 -34.83
CA LYS A 822 16.89 20.65 -35.42
C LYS A 822 17.83 19.46 -35.32
N VAL A 823 19.05 19.67 -34.83
CA VAL A 823 20.00 18.60 -34.60
C VAL A 823 19.79 18.06 -33.18
N PHE A 824 19.38 16.82 -33.07
CA PHE A 824 19.18 16.19 -31.77
C PHE A 824 20.52 15.69 -31.22
N ASP A 825 20.82 16.06 -30.00
CA ASP A 825 21.95 15.58 -29.21
C ASP A 825 21.41 15.33 -27.78
N ASP A 826 21.27 14.09 -27.39
CA ASP A 826 20.62 13.71 -26.15
C ASP A 826 21.29 14.36 -24.93
N GLU A 827 22.61 14.21 -24.80
CA GLU A 827 23.35 14.80 -23.68
C GLU A 827 23.48 16.31 -23.79
N GLY A 828 23.80 16.82 -24.98
CA GLY A 828 24.04 18.24 -25.21
C GLY A 828 22.78 19.10 -25.13
N LEU A 829 21.57 18.52 -25.31
CA LEU A 829 20.30 19.22 -25.21
C LEU A 829 19.58 18.99 -23.89
N THR A 830 20.10 18.10 -23.03
CA THR A 830 19.48 17.79 -21.74
C THR A 830 19.62 18.96 -20.78
N GLN A 831 18.50 19.41 -20.21
CA GLN A 831 18.41 20.47 -19.22
C GLN A 831 17.26 20.23 -18.23
N ASN A 832 17.20 21.04 -17.18
CA ASN A 832 16.09 21.05 -16.24
C ASN A 832 14.78 21.39 -16.96
N THR A 833 13.80 20.51 -16.88
CA THR A 833 12.50 20.67 -17.56
C THR A 833 11.51 21.55 -16.79
N GLY A 834 11.85 22.03 -15.58
CA GLY A 834 10.93 22.72 -14.68
C GLY A 834 9.88 21.79 -14.04
N LYS A 835 9.93 20.47 -14.28
CA LYS A 835 8.96 19.49 -13.75
C LYS A 835 9.58 18.64 -12.66
N LYS A 836 8.86 18.51 -11.53
CA LYS A 836 9.28 17.72 -10.38
C LYS A 836 9.03 16.23 -10.62
N ARG A 837 9.99 15.37 -10.19
CA ARG A 837 9.82 13.93 -10.22
C ARG A 837 8.74 13.46 -9.23
N TYR A 838 8.72 14.03 -8.04
CA TYR A 838 7.78 13.65 -6.98
C TYR A 838 6.66 14.69 -6.86
N ALA A 839 5.43 14.21 -6.88
CA ALA A 839 4.26 15.06 -6.75
C ALA A 839 4.26 15.79 -5.40
N PRO A 840 4.14 17.11 -5.38
CA PRO A 840 4.17 17.89 -4.14
C PRO A 840 2.87 17.82 -3.34
N ILE A 841 1.75 17.44 -3.95
CA ILE A 841 0.43 17.45 -3.32
C ILE A 841 -0.21 16.09 -3.46
N ASN A 842 -0.67 15.54 -2.35
CA ASN A 842 -1.51 14.35 -2.31
C ASN A 842 -2.55 14.45 -1.17
N GLY A 843 -3.60 13.66 -1.28
CA GLY A 843 -4.64 13.61 -0.27
C GLY A 843 -5.87 12.85 -0.75
N GLY A 844 -6.95 13.01 -0.01
CA GLY A 844 -8.23 12.42 -0.34
C GLY A 844 -9.38 13.08 0.38
N PHE A 845 -10.58 12.68 0.02
CA PHE A 845 -11.78 13.05 0.76
C PHE A 845 -12.79 11.90 0.71
N SER A 846 -13.58 11.80 1.78
CA SER A 846 -14.60 10.78 1.96
C SER A 846 -15.92 11.43 2.36
N LEU A 847 -16.98 11.05 1.67
CA LEU A 847 -18.34 11.39 2.03
C LEU A 847 -19.05 10.11 2.46
N SER A 848 -19.51 10.07 3.70
CA SER A 848 -20.24 8.94 4.24
C SER A 848 -21.56 9.40 4.88
N GLY A 849 -22.57 8.56 4.80
CA GLY A 849 -23.88 8.86 5.38
C GLY A 849 -24.70 7.61 5.58
N GLY A 850 -25.65 7.70 6.48
CA GLY A 850 -26.58 6.60 6.78
C GLY A 850 -28.00 7.08 7.05
N TRP A 851 -28.96 6.22 6.70
CA TRP A 851 -30.39 6.42 6.97
C TRP A 851 -31.09 5.08 7.15
N LYS A 852 -31.65 4.84 8.36
CA LYS A 852 -32.47 3.64 8.68
C LYS A 852 -31.87 2.30 8.19
N GLY A 853 -30.60 2.06 8.48
CA GLY A 853 -29.90 0.83 8.07
C GLY A 853 -29.23 0.88 6.69
N LEU A 854 -29.61 1.82 5.82
CA LEU A 854 -28.87 2.11 4.60
C LEU A 854 -27.66 2.98 4.94
N SER A 855 -26.49 2.64 4.41
CA SER A 855 -25.30 3.47 4.47
C SER A 855 -24.63 3.57 3.09
N VAL A 856 -24.06 4.73 2.82
CA VAL A 856 -23.30 5.02 1.60
C VAL A 856 -21.99 5.66 2.00
N GLN A 857 -20.90 5.22 1.37
CA GLN A 857 -19.57 5.80 1.52
C GLN A 857 -18.93 5.95 0.15
N ALA A 858 -18.36 7.10 -0.13
CA ALA A 858 -17.60 7.39 -1.34
C ALA A 858 -16.24 7.98 -0.95
N ASP A 859 -15.16 7.29 -1.31
CA ASP A 859 -13.79 7.67 -0.99
C ASP A 859 -13.06 8.09 -2.27
N PHE A 860 -12.46 9.27 -2.24
CA PHE A 860 -11.68 9.84 -3.33
C PHE A 860 -10.23 10.00 -2.91
N SER A 861 -9.32 9.77 -3.85
CA SER A 861 -7.90 10.10 -3.72
C SER A 861 -7.45 11.00 -4.84
N TYR A 862 -6.49 11.89 -4.57
CA TYR A 862 -5.89 12.77 -5.57
C TYR A 862 -4.39 12.93 -5.37
N VAL A 863 -3.71 13.11 -6.50
CA VAL A 863 -2.29 13.46 -6.57
C VAL A 863 -2.13 14.56 -7.61
N LEU A 864 -1.52 15.69 -7.23
CA LEU A 864 -1.39 16.87 -8.09
C LEU A 864 0.07 17.27 -8.27
N GLY A 865 0.41 17.72 -9.48
CA GLY A 865 1.78 18.05 -9.86
C GLY A 865 2.64 16.81 -10.10
N LYS A 866 2.02 15.69 -10.48
CA LYS A 866 2.68 14.46 -10.90
C LYS A 866 2.96 14.50 -12.39
N TYR A 867 4.13 14.04 -12.79
CA TYR A 867 4.54 13.92 -14.19
C TYR A 867 5.03 12.50 -14.46
N LEU A 868 4.79 11.99 -15.67
CA LEU A 868 5.28 10.73 -16.19
C LEU A 868 5.77 10.89 -17.61
N VAL A 869 6.84 10.19 -17.96
CA VAL A 869 7.28 10.07 -19.36
C VAL A 869 6.52 8.89 -19.99
N SER A 870 5.78 9.18 -21.06
CA SER A 870 5.00 8.20 -21.80
C SER A 870 5.90 7.43 -22.78
N ASN A 871 6.51 6.35 -22.31
CA ASN A 871 7.25 5.46 -23.21
C ASN A 871 6.34 4.80 -24.26
N ASP A 872 5.09 4.52 -23.89
CA ASP A 872 4.09 4.03 -24.83
C ASP A 872 3.88 5.05 -25.98
N GLY A 873 3.88 6.34 -25.63
CA GLY A 873 3.84 7.46 -26.56
C GLY A 873 4.99 7.52 -27.53
N TYR A 874 6.19 7.10 -27.13
CA TYR A 874 7.34 7.01 -28.01
C TYR A 874 7.12 6.02 -29.16
N PHE A 875 6.46 4.89 -28.91
CA PHE A 875 6.21 3.89 -29.94
C PHE A 875 5.10 4.32 -30.91
N TYR A 876 3.93 4.69 -30.40
CA TYR A 876 2.82 5.07 -31.28
C TYR A 876 2.97 6.50 -31.86
N GLY A 877 3.86 7.29 -31.33
CA GLY A 877 4.18 8.64 -31.81
C GLY A 877 5.29 8.69 -32.85
N ASN A 878 5.81 7.55 -33.32
CA ASN A 878 6.90 7.46 -34.30
C ASN A 878 6.55 6.52 -35.46
N PRO A 879 5.47 6.80 -36.22
CA PRO A 879 5.00 5.90 -37.27
C PRO A 879 6.00 5.68 -38.43
N ALA A 880 6.90 6.65 -38.70
CA ALA A 880 7.95 6.47 -39.71
C ALA A 880 9.04 5.48 -39.22
N ASN A 881 9.41 5.54 -37.95
CA ASN A 881 10.40 4.64 -37.37
C ASN A 881 9.83 3.25 -37.08
N PHE A 882 8.54 3.18 -36.75
CA PHE A 882 7.82 1.94 -36.43
C PHE A 882 6.75 1.64 -37.49
N SER A 883 7.11 1.74 -38.76
CA SER A 883 6.21 1.68 -39.91
C SER A 883 5.44 0.36 -40.10
N THR A 884 5.77 -0.67 -39.31
CA THR A 884 5.08 -1.97 -39.28
C THR A 884 4.26 -2.16 -38.00
N MET A 885 3.97 -1.07 -37.29
CA MET A 885 3.13 -1.06 -36.07
C MET A 885 1.92 -0.17 -36.30
N ASN A 886 0.88 -0.38 -35.49
CA ASN A 886 -0.24 0.54 -35.39
C ASN A 886 0.19 1.84 -34.69
N THR A 887 -0.56 2.91 -34.90
CA THR A 887 -0.24 4.22 -34.35
C THR A 887 -1.51 4.89 -33.79
N ASN A 888 -1.33 5.92 -32.97
CA ASN A 888 -2.43 6.69 -32.39
C ASN A 888 -3.02 7.66 -33.41
N LYS A 889 -4.34 7.88 -33.37
CA LYS A 889 -5.04 8.84 -34.23
C LYS A 889 -4.50 10.27 -34.12
N ALA A 890 -3.91 10.63 -33.01
CA ALA A 890 -3.33 11.95 -32.76
C ALA A 890 -2.22 12.31 -33.76
N VAL A 891 -1.44 11.31 -34.25
CA VAL A 891 -0.35 11.55 -35.22
C VAL A 891 -0.84 11.95 -36.60
N SER A 892 -2.15 11.89 -36.89
CA SER A 892 -2.76 12.37 -38.13
C SER A 892 -2.77 13.89 -38.25
N ASP A 893 -2.57 14.62 -37.17
CA ASP A 893 -2.36 16.09 -37.11
C ASP A 893 -0.90 16.41 -37.42
N PHE A 894 -0.39 15.94 -38.57
CA PHE A 894 1.00 16.10 -38.96
C PHE A 894 1.18 17.23 -39.99
N TRP A 895 2.39 17.78 -40.04
CA TRP A 895 2.75 18.89 -40.88
C TRP A 895 2.65 18.56 -42.36
N THR A 896 2.05 19.49 -43.13
CA THR A 896 2.05 19.52 -44.57
C THR A 896 2.22 20.99 -45.02
N PRO A 897 2.60 21.27 -46.29
CA PRO A 897 2.71 22.66 -46.79
C PRO A 897 1.42 23.48 -46.58
N ASP A 898 0.25 22.82 -46.55
CA ASP A 898 -1.06 23.43 -46.35
C ASP A 898 -1.53 23.42 -44.88
N HIS A 899 -0.80 22.70 -44.00
CA HIS A 899 -1.11 22.58 -42.55
C HIS A 899 0.17 22.73 -41.70
N ARG A 900 0.64 23.97 -41.59
CA ARG A 900 1.95 24.33 -41.01
C ARG A 900 1.95 24.45 -39.49
N ASP A 901 0.78 24.56 -38.85
CA ASP A 901 0.58 24.65 -37.39
C ASP A 901 0.32 23.28 -36.72
N ALA A 902 0.71 22.22 -37.42
CA ALA A 902 0.54 20.85 -36.97
C ALA A 902 1.34 20.53 -35.70
N LYS A 903 0.84 19.58 -34.94
CA LYS A 903 1.51 19.10 -33.69
C LYS A 903 2.57 18.04 -33.94
N TRP A 904 2.52 17.37 -35.11
CA TRP A 904 3.42 16.28 -35.48
C TRP A 904 4.21 16.64 -36.72
N PRO A 905 5.41 16.06 -36.86
CA PRO A 905 6.31 16.44 -37.96
C PRO A 905 5.84 15.96 -39.35
N ASP A 906 6.56 16.38 -40.38
CA ASP A 906 6.45 15.86 -41.74
C ASP A 906 7.02 14.43 -41.81
N TRP A 907 6.15 13.41 -41.68
CA TRP A 907 6.54 12.02 -41.70
C TRP A 907 7.18 11.56 -43.01
N SER A 908 6.88 12.23 -44.14
CA SER A 908 7.44 11.88 -45.47
C SER A 908 8.96 12.09 -45.55
N LYS A 909 9.51 12.92 -44.65
CA LYS A 909 10.94 13.18 -44.51
C LYS A 909 11.64 12.18 -43.56
N GLY A 910 10.94 11.20 -43.07
CA GLY A 910 11.48 10.25 -42.10
C GLY A 910 11.80 10.91 -40.74
N ALA A 911 11.05 11.94 -40.35
CA ALA A 911 11.22 12.60 -39.06
C ALA A 911 11.00 11.62 -37.92
N VAL A 912 11.82 11.69 -36.88
CA VAL A 912 11.73 10.83 -35.66
C VAL A 912 11.53 11.74 -34.47
N MET A 913 10.44 11.51 -33.76
CA MET A 913 10.24 12.11 -32.43
C MET A 913 11.16 11.43 -31.44
N GLN A 914 11.91 12.21 -30.71
CA GLN A 914 12.95 11.74 -29.80
C GLN A 914 12.40 11.48 -28.39
N PHE A 915 13.26 10.96 -27.54
CA PHE A 915 12.94 10.76 -26.12
C PHE A 915 13.17 12.06 -25.35
N ASP A 916 12.20 12.95 -25.35
CA ASP A 916 12.28 14.31 -24.84
C ASP A 916 11.00 14.73 -24.10
N THR A 917 10.84 16.00 -23.79
CA THR A 917 9.71 16.52 -23.02
C THR A 917 8.35 16.45 -23.71
N HIS A 918 8.24 16.14 -25.01
CA HIS A 918 6.94 15.89 -25.62
C HIS A 918 6.26 14.64 -25.06
N LEU A 919 7.06 13.71 -24.50
CA LEU A 919 6.58 12.50 -23.81
C LEU A 919 6.32 12.74 -22.31
N LEU A 920 6.71 13.89 -21.75
CA LEU A 920 6.56 14.21 -20.33
C LEU A 920 5.18 14.81 -20.05
N GLU A 921 4.24 14.00 -19.66
CA GLU A 921 2.84 14.36 -19.48
C GLU A 921 2.47 14.67 -18.03
N ASP A 922 1.47 15.54 -17.84
CA ASP A 922 0.82 15.80 -16.56
C ASP A 922 -0.06 14.60 -16.17
N ALA A 923 0.44 13.80 -15.24
CA ALA A 923 -0.23 12.63 -14.68
C ALA A 923 -0.92 12.92 -13.35
N SER A 924 -1.28 14.17 -13.09
CA SER A 924 -2.14 14.53 -11.96
C SER A 924 -3.51 13.86 -12.11
N PHE A 925 -4.08 13.38 -11.00
CA PHE A 925 -5.38 12.71 -11.06
C PHE A 925 -6.23 12.93 -9.82
N LEU A 926 -7.54 12.76 -10.00
CA LEU A 926 -8.56 12.55 -8.99
C LEU A 926 -9.29 11.25 -9.30
N ARG A 927 -9.36 10.32 -8.33
CA ARG A 927 -9.96 8.99 -8.51
C ARG A 927 -11.02 8.71 -7.47
N LEU A 928 -12.21 8.24 -7.90
CA LEU A 928 -13.19 7.60 -7.02
C LEU A 928 -12.67 6.19 -6.72
N LYS A 929 -12.00 6.07 -5.58
CA LYS A 929 -11.26 4.86 -5.18
C LYS A 929 -12.20 3.77 -4.70
N ASN A 930 -13.23 4.16 -3.93
CA ASN A 930 -14.21 3.25 -3.37
C ASN A 930 -15.59 3.90 -3.30
N LEU A 931 -16.61 3.16 -3.72
CA LEU A 931 -18.03 3.49 -3.52
C LEU A 931 -18.70 2.28 -2.90
N GLN A 932 -19.19 2.42 -1.67
CA GLN A 932 -19.92 1.36 -1.00
C GLN A 932 -21.35 1.79 -0.70
N ILE A 933 -22.27 0.90 -0.97
CA ILE A 933 -23.67 0.98 -0.54
C ILE A 933 -23.93 -0.27 0.30
N ALA A 934 -24.41 -0.09 1.53
CA ALA A 934 -24.68 -1.19 2.43
C ALA A 934 -26.05 -1.04 3.08
N TYR A 935 -26.74 -2.15 3.28
CA TYR A 935 -28.02 -2.19 3.95
C TYR A 935 -28.05 -3.28 5.02
N SER A 936 -28.19 -2.87 6.28
CA SER A 936 -28.41 -3.76 7.43
C SER A 936 -29.90 -4.03 7.57
N LEU A 937 -30.30 -5.29 7.45
CA LEU A 937 -31.72 -5.67 7.53
C LEU A 937 -32.25 -5.50 8.96
N PRO A 938 -33.41 -4.88 9.13
CA PRO A 938 -34.04 -4.79 10.45
C PRO A 938 -34.35 -6.17 11.04
N LYS A 939 -34.09 -6.34 12.32
CA LYS A 939 -34.26 -7.62 13.05
C LYS A 939 -35.66 -8.21 12.91
N VAL A 940 -36.69 -7.37 12.75
CA VAL A 940 -38.11 -7.77 12.56
C VAL A 940 -38.33 -8.58 11.27
N LEU A 941 -37.51 -8.36 10.22
CA LEU A 941 -37.60 -9.07 8.94
C LEU A 941 -36.86 -10.43 8.95
N LEU A 942 -35.97 -10.67 9.95
CA LEU A 942 -35.13 -11.85 9.92
C LEU A 942 -35.81 -13.14 10.40
N GLY A 943 -37.04 -13.13 10.89
CA GLY A 943 -37.86 -14.32 11.23
C GLY A 943 -37.16 -15.44 12.06
N TRP A 944 -35.85 -15.48 12.04
CA TRP A 944 -34.93 -16.42 12.70
C TRP A 944 -34.22 -15.77 13.92
N GLN A 945 -34.97 -15.06 14.71
CA GLN A 945 -34.55 -14.14 15.78
C GLN A 945 -33.56 -14.76 16.80
N ASN A 946 -33.46 -16.06 16.87
CA ASN A 946 -32.54 -16.76 17.79
C ASN A 946 -31.23 -17.23 17.12
N ALA A 947 -31.15 -17.33 15.81
CA ALA A 947 -30.00 -17.87 15.09
C ALA A 947 -29.19 -16.77 14.39
N VAL A 948 -29.83 -15.79 13.74
CA VAL A 948 -29.15 -14.70 13.02
C VAL A 948 -29.29 -13.40 13.80
N LYS A 949 -28.17 -12.86 14.25
CA LYS A 949 -28.13 -11.60 15.03
C LYS A 949 -28.09 -10.37 14.14
N ASP A 950 -27.40 -10.45 13.01
CA ASP A 950 -27.26 -9.37 12.03
C ASP A 950 -27.13 -9.93 10.62
N LEU A 951 -27.67 -9.20 9.64
CA LEU A 951 -27.56 -9.51 8.22
C LEU A 951 -27.37 -8.20 7.45
N LYS A 952 -26.22 -8.05 6.80
CA LYS A 952 -25.86 -6.88 6.02
C LYS A 952 -25.61 -7.29 4.57
N ILE A 953 -26.18 -6.55 3.63
CA ILE A 953 -25.97 -6.70 2.19
C ILE A 953 -25.15 -5.50 1.73
N THR A 954 -24.14 -5.73 0.91
CA THR A 954 -23.24 -4.67 0.43
C THR A 954 -23.09 -4.73 -1.08
N PHE A 955 -22.95 -3.55 -1.67
CA PHE A 955 -22.45 -3.38 -3.03
C PHE A 955 -21.23 -2.47 -2.97
N THR A 956 -20.13 -2.88 -3.57
CA THR A 956 -18.86 -2.13 -3.57
C THR A 956 -18.34 -1.98 -5.00
N GLY A 957 -18.05 -0.74 -5.38
CA GLY A 957 -17.34 -0.41 -6.60
C GLY A 957 -15.98 0.19 -6.30
N ARG A 958 -14.93 -0.24 -7.01
CA ARG A 958 -13.56 0.30 -6.83
C ARG A 958 -13.00 0.87 -8.11
N ASN A 959 -12.20 1.94 -7.99
CA ASN A 959 -11.55 2.64 -9.10
C ASN A 959 -12.52 3.00 -10.23
N LEU A 960 -13.75 3.42 -9.88
CA LEU A 960 -14.85 3.56 -10.85
C LEU A 960 -14.63 4.70 -11.83
N LEU A 961 -14.06 5.82 -11.35
CA LEU A 961 -13.86 7.03 -12.15
C LEU A 961 -12.45 7.57 -11.87
N THR A 962 -11.76 7.98 -12.94
CA THR A 962 -10.47 8.67 -12.87
C THR A 962 -10.54 9.92 -13.75
N PHE A 963 -10.23 11.07 -13.17
CA PHE A 963 -10.13 12.35 -13.88
C PHE A 963 -8.65 12.70 -13.97
N THR A 964 -8.11 12.77 -15.18
CA THR A 964 -6.70 13.05 -15.45
C THR A 964 -6.53 13.70 -16.83
N LYS A 965 -5.39 14.34 -17.06
CA LYS A 965 -4.95 14.80 -18.37
C LYS A 965 -3.99 13.80 -19.04
N TYR A 966 -3.53 12.83 -18.29
CA TYR A 966 -2.61 11.82 -18.77
C TYR A 966 -3.26 10.97 -19.87
N THR A 967 -2.55 10.78 -20.98
CA THR A 967 -3.07 10.08 -22.17
C THR A 967 -2.77 8.58 -22.18
N GLY A 968 -1.87 8.11 -21.30
CA GLY A 968 -1.53 6.70 -21.14
C GLY A 968 -2.57 5.93 -20.32
N ILE A 969 -2.26 4.66 -20.01
CA ILE A 969 -3.20 3.69 -19.43
C ILE A 969 -3.63 4.08 -18.00
N ASP A 970 -2.69 4.50 -17.14
CA ASP A 970 -3.00 4.85 -15.76
C ASP A 970 -2.02 5.91 -15.19
N PRO A 971 -2.54 7.04 -14.66
CA PRO A 971 -1.69 8.09 -14.09
C PRO A 971 -1.06 7.70 -12.74
N GLU A 972 -1.49 6.60 -12.09
CA GLU A 972 -1.05 6.21 -10.75
C GLU A 972 0.30 5.48 -10.72
N ILE A 973 0.85 5.10 -11.87
CA ILE A 973 2.14 4.43 -12.00
C ILE A 973 3.23 5.19 -11.23
N ASN A 974 3.94 4.51 -10.33
CA ASN A 974 5.05 5.07 -9.56
C ASN A 974 6.40 4.76 -10.21
N SER A 975 6.62 5.33 -11.38
CA SER A 975 7.88 5.25 -12.13
C SER A 975 8.18 6.63 -12.74
N ASN A 976 9.36 6.80 -13.32
CA ASN A 976 9.65 7.95 -14.17
C ASN A 976 9.02 7.77 -15.55
N LEU A 977 8.87 6.55 -15.98
CA LEU A 977 8.59 6.10 -17.32
C LEU A 977 7.53 5.00 -17.28
N THR A 978 6.66 4.94 -18.27
CA THR A 978 5.73 3.82 -18.49
C THR A 978 6.39 2.70 -19.30
N TYR A 979 5.94 1.46 -19.10
CA TYR A 979 6.55 0.27 -19.71
C TYR A 979 5.52 -0.71 -20.32
N GLY A 980 4.38 -0.22 -20.80
CA GLY A 980 3.30 -1.08 -21.23
C GLY A 980 2.65 -1.86 -20.08
N VAL A 981 2.83 -1.38 -18.87
CA VAL A 981 2.18 -1.93 -17.66
C VAL A 981 0.71 -1.60 -17.73
N GLY A 982 -0.14 -2.59 -17.56
CA GLY A 982 -1.57 -2.37 -17.46
C GLY A 982 -1.94 -1.57 -16.23
N GLY A 983 -2.93 -0.69 -16.39
CA GLY A 983 -3.44 0.14 -15.31
C GLY A 983 -4.23 -0.64 -14.26
N ASN A 984 -4.67 0.07 -13.23
CA ASN A 984 -5.56 -0.46 -12.20
C ASN A 984 -6.84 -1.06 -12.79
N SER A 985 -7.46 -1.97 -12.07
CA SER A 985 -8.75 -2.54 -12.44
C SER A 985 -9.92 -1.81 -11.78
N LYS A 986 -11.02 -1.64 -12.52
CA LYS A 986 -12.35 -1.39 -11.96
C LYS A 986 -12.90 -2.68 -11.39
N GLN A 987 -13.55 -2.62 -10.24
CA GLN A 987 -14.14 -3.78 -9.59
C GLN A 987 -15.58 -3.49 -9.17
N PHE A 988 -16.45 -4.49 -9.33
CA PHE A 988 -17.86 -4.45 -8.93
C PHE A 988 -18.18 -5.70 -8.14
N LEU A 989 -18.52 -5.53 -6.86
CA LEU A 989 -18.68 -6.64 -5.92
C LEU A 989 -20.02 -6.51 -5.17
N GLY A 990 -20.76 -7.60 -5.11
CA GLY A 990 -21.88 -7.79 -4.20
C GLY A 990 -21.43 -8.60 -3.00
N GLY A 991 -21.91 -8.26 -1.80
CA GLY A 991 -21.52 -8.96 -0.58
C GLY A 991 -22.67 -9.21 0.37
N ILE A 992 -22.47 -10.21 1.22
CA ILE A 992 -23.35 -10.55 2.35
C ILE A 992 -22.50 -10.79 3.60
N GLU A 993 -22.92 -10.22 4.72
CA GLU A 993 -22.35 -10.48 6.03
C GLU A 993 -23.46 -10.98 6.96
N VAL A 994 -23.26 -12.13 7.58
CA VAL A 994 -24.21 -12.78 8.49
C VAL A 994 -23.52 -13.02 9.83
N LYS A 995 -24.10 -12.50 10.90
CA LYS A 995 -23.63 -12.74 12.27
C LYS A 995 -24.63 -13.63 13.01
N PHE A 996 -24.11 -14.74 13.57
CA PHE A 996 -24.85 -15.73 14.34
C PHE A 996 -24.64 -15.58 15.85
#